data_77eb1f7688d229dcd75b3d418c497517
#
_entry.id   77eb1f7688d229dcd75b3d418c497517
#
_cell.length_a   1.000
_cell.length_b   1.000
_cell.length_c   1.000
_cell.angle_alpha   90.00
_cell.angle_beta   90.00
_cell.angle_gamma   90.00
#
_symmetry.space_group_name_H-M   'P 1'
#
loop_
_entity.id
_entity.type
_entity.pdbx_description
1 polymer ?
#
loop_
_entity_poly.entity_id
_entity_poly.type
_entity_poly.pdbx_seq_one_letter_code
_entity_poly.pdbx_strand_id
1 'polypeptide(L)'
;MKRKYSLTLLGSAIVLALPLSTQAESILANDMYGDVEKAVKSGEVIEKVFATQNHIATVTGPNISVHNTTKVSQYAIQANRLATDNGPSKVIIGDPSTGIVNIKTDFGNAIQSNHSNIEVYGKKISVEGISTALRSYSNYDEGSNIIIGSDSTESVSLSSVSDVETDGYGIYAEGINSKVNVLGKTIKVSASKTGEAQGAYEGIDAINGARVSIGSQNTSSLSVDGSVGMYVGEADSSVSLRAKNINIDAVEVGVWTQKAAQVSILGEQTNISAPQGILAYSNSKVTIDSDLIVSSEEAAIVARGHSSVTINSRNAKSTVINGDIVFMSTSPDGKSGNVIDADVSVNLNNENSIWTGRSYQTFKNNSGEMIEVVDLDNGNDYYGNVTGFYLKASNGGTWNVTGDSFVNDIEVADGASINMHSDTDVLNVDGLVVNNASVNMQGGENQKVSVNKLAARSASLNMKASTKDGKSIQTGQFEVLESVEEGSDLGVTLTGITSDDIQDAQAAMDSVKNTVVVKGATIEKTIVEGDLRGEITETTAADGSRSIAKTAENTKLLSMKGVNAAALVAWRDEVAYTNQRMEFLRDNSHAYGAWAQVYGGESAYDDASVDLTTTTVQVGADATIGDWVAGAAFSYMSGDADMSNGQADTDAYTLSLYASRMFDSGLFVNGLARYGRLSTDATAGNMDGSYDNNAFSVGGNVGYRITFAEQAFVEPMFGLQYAYVTGDDYKASNGVKVEQDDFDALIASLGVRTGFDFAKDAGKLYARASVNHDFLGEVDGKASKGGLAESMYVDLGGTWFTYGVGTQFNITDNLSVWGNVDRTTGGEVSTRYMMNAGLRYVF
;
A
#
# COMPACT_ATOMS: atom_id res chain seq x y z
N MET A 1 -14.46 21.33 -4.54
CA MET A 1 -14.04 21.72 -3.17
C MET A 1 -13.02 22.84 -3.28
N LYS A 2 -13.30 23.98 -2.69
CA LYS A 2 -12.45 25.18 -2.80
C LYS A 2 -11.17 24.96 -1.99
N ARG A 3 -10.01 24.86 -2.64
CA ARG A 3 -8.70 24.96 -1.98
C ARG A 3 -8.39 26.44 -1.73
N LYS A 4 -8.24 26.80 -0.47
CA LYS A 4 -7.69 28.11 -0.06
C LYS A 4 -6.17 28.06 -0.28
N TYR A 5 -5.67 28.88 -1.17
CA TYR A 5 -4.25 29.21 -1.22
C TYR A 5 -3.96 30.22 -0.11
N SER A 6 -3.08 29.83 0.81
CA SER A 6 -2.50 30.74 1.78
C SER A 6 -1.30 31.42 1.10
N LEU A 7 -1.47 32.63 0.64
CA LEU A 7 -0.37 33.52 0.25
C LEU A 7 0.26 34.04 1.53
N THR A 8 1.45 33.53 1.86
CA THR A 8 2.30 34.18 2.86
C THR A 8 3.19 35.18 2.15
N LEU A 9 2.68 36.41 1.97
CA LEU A 9 3.49 37.56 1.62
C LEU A 9 4.34 37.95 2.83
N LEU A 10 5.62 37.61 2.86
CA LEU A 10 6.61 38.28 3.70
C LEU A 10 7.35 39.31 2.83
N GLY A 11 6.66 40.39 2.57
CA GLY A 11 7.26 41.60 2.03
C GLY A 11 7.65 42.51 3.19
N SER A 12 8.88 42.40 3.65
CA SER A 12 9.45 43.43 4.50
C SER A 12 10.06 44.52 3.61
N ALA A 13 9.21 45.41 3.14
CA ALA A 13 9.68 46.69 2.58
C ALA A 13 10.17 47.53 3.76
N ILE A 14 11.44 47.51 4.01
CA ILE A 14 12.08 48.59 4.80
C ILE A 14 12.37 49.73 3.80
N VAL A 15 11.42 50.66 3.75
CA VAL A 15 11.70 51.97 3.10
C VAL A 15 12.59 52.75 4.07
N LEU A 16 13.90 52.67 3.91
CA LEU A 16 14.82 53.61 4.48
C LEU A 16 14.76 54.92 3.65
N ALA A 17 14.19 55.96 4.24
CA ALA A 17 14.34 57.29 3.72
C ALA A 17 15.84 57.66 3.72
N LEU A 18 16.44 57.69 2.55
CA LEU A 18 17.82 58.15 2.36
C LEU A 18 17.82 59.70 2.27
N PRO A 19 18.72 60.37 2.98
CA PRO A 19 18.93 61.77 2.75
C PRO A 19 19.61 61.97 1.37
N LEU A 20 19.13 62.95 0.61
CA LEU A 20 19.64 63.34 -0.68
C LEU A 20 21.12 63.76 -0.63
N SER A 21 21.89 63.25 -1.64
CA SER A 21 23.17 63.75 -2.15
C SER A 21 24.45 63.49 -1.34
N THR A 22 24.94 62.25 -1.47
CA THR A 22 26.35 62.01 -1.73
C THR A 22 26.45 61.16 -2.99
N GLN A 23 27.24 61.65 -4.02
CA GLN A 23 27.53 60.81 -5.18
C GLN A 23 28.15 59.48 -4.68
N ALA A 24 27.56 58.37 -5.11
CA ALA A 24 28.07 57.07 -4.74
C ALA A 24 29.49 56.91 -5.32
N GLU A 25 30.45 56.47 -4.46
CA GLU A 25 31.85 56.32 -4.84
C GLU A 25 32.03 55.04 -5.67
N SER A 26 32.81 55.12 -6.76
CA SER A 26 33.27 53.96 -7.53
C SER A 26 34.66 53.51 -7.06
N ILE A 27 34.83 52.21 -6.83
CA ILE A 27 36.09 51.58 -6.40
C ILE A 27 36.76 50.95 -7.62
N LEU A 28 37.95 51.42 -7.98
CA LEU A 28 38.69 50.99 -9.14
C LEU A 28 40.11 50.52 -8.72
N ALA A 29 40.46 49.27 -8.97
CA ALA A 29 41.83 48.74 -8.84
C ALA A 29 42.38 48.43 -10.23
N ASN A 30 43.44 49.15 -10.62
CA ASN A 30 44.11 49.03 -11.91
C ASN A 30 45.56 49.55 -11.82
N ASP A 31 46.34 49.53 -12.92
CA ASP A 31 47.74 49.98 -12.92
C ASP A 31 47.91 51.43 -12.47
N MET A 32 46.89 52.27 -12.55
CA MET A 32 46.95 53.65 -12.09
C MET A 32 46.78 53.79 -10.56
N TYR A 33 45.97 52.92 -9.93
CA TYR A 33 45.61 52.99 -8.50
C TYR A 33 46.18 51.86 -7.68
N GLY A 34 46.73 50.81 -8.31
CA GLY A 34 47.19 49.59 -7.62
C GLY A 34 46.02 48.79 -7.00
N ASP A 35 46.33 47.96 -6.02
CA ASP A 35 45.35 47.25 -5.21
C ASP A 35 44.59 48.25 -4.33
N VAL A 36 43.28 48.10 -4.20
CA VAL A 36 42.44 49.01 -3.44
C VAL A 36 41.69 48.26 -2.37
N GLU A 37 41.78 48.74 -1.13
CA GLU A 37 40.96 48.29 -0.03
C GLU A 37 40.07 49.43 0.49
N LYS A 38 38.78 49.17 0.64
CA LYS A 38 37.78 50.14 1.13
C LYS A 38 36.98 49.56 2.28
N ALA A 39 37.04 50.24 3.43
CA ALA A 39 36.16 49.96 4.56
C ALA A 39 34.87 50.82 4.46
N VAL A 40 33.73 50.18 4.38
CA VAL A 40 32.42 50.85 4.18
C VAL A 40 31.73 51.00 5.54
N LYS A 41 31.15 52.16 5.82
CA LYS A 41 30.33 52.41 7.01
C LYS A 41 28.88 51.91 6.74
N SER A 42 28.16 51.55 7.79
CA SER A 42 26.76 51.15 7.66
C SER A 42 25.92 52.28 7.05
N GLY A 43 25.22 51.95 5.94
CA GLY A 43 24.41 52.92 5.17
C GLY A 43 25.12 53.64 4.02
N GLU A 44 26.43 53.43 3.86
CA GLU A 44 27.18 53.91 2.72
C GLU A 44 26.90 53.05 1.50
N VAL A 45 26.61 53.68 0.34
CA VAL A 45 26.33 52.97 -0.94
C VAL A 45 27.51 53.21 -1.88
N ILE A 46 28.04 52.15 -2.46
CA ILE A 46 29.06 52.19 -3.48
C ILE A 46 28.37 52.08 -4.84
N GLU A 47 28.78 52.90 -5.84
CA GLU A 47 28.19 52.86 -7.17
C GLU A 47 28.65 51.61 -7.94
N LYS A 48 29.95 51.30 -7.93
CA LYS A 48 30.52 50.13 -8.57
C LYS A 48 31.86 49.73 -7.98
N VAL A 49 32.20 48.41 -8.16
CA VAL A 49 33.55 47.89 -7.82
C VAL A 49 34.13 47.22 -9.07
N PHE A 50 35.36 47.61 -9.40
CA PHE A 50 36.01 47.10 -10.58
C PHE A 50 37.51 46.77 -10.31
N ALA A 51 37.98 45.62 -10.79
CA ALA A 51 39.38 45.25 -10.75
C ALA A 51 39.86 44.79 -12.14
N THR A 52 41.02 45.25 -12.57
CA THR A 52 41.66 44.89 -13.84
C THR A 52 43.17 44.89 -13.71
N GLN A 53 43.90 44.41 -14.74
CA GLN A 53 45.35 44.47 -14.83
C GLN A 53 46.05 43.76 -13.67
N ASN A 54 45.54 42.61 -13.25
CA ASN A 54 46.07 41.77 -12.15
C ASN A 54 46.01 42.42 -10.74
N HIS A 55 45.15 43.43 -10.56
CA HIS A 55 44.96 44.08 -9.25
C HIS A 55 43.75 43.54 -8.46
N ILE A 56 43.78 43.83 -7.15
CA ILE A 56 42.75 43.36 -6.20
C ILE A 56 41.97 44.59 -5.69
N ALA A 57 40.62 44.50 -5.81
CA ALA A 57 39.71 45.41 -5.12
C ALA A 57 39.03 44.69 -3.95
N THR A 58 39.18 45.20 -2.74
CA THR A 58 38.59 44.62 -1.53
C THR A 58 37.67 45.64 -0.87
N VAL A 59 36.43 45.20 -0.56
CA VAL A 59 35.44 46.00 0.16
C VAL A 59 35.05 45.28 1.42
N THR A 60 35.24 45.94 2.57
CA THR A 60 34.92 45.41 3.90
C THR A 60 33.90 46.28 4.64
N GLY A 61 33.13 45.74 5.53
CA GLY A 61 32.23 46.51 6.37
C GLY A 61 31.12 45.63 7.03
N PRO A 62 30.42 46.17 8.00
CA PRO A 62 29.34 45.43 8.69
C PRO A 62 28.16 45.13 7.81
N ASN A 63 27.79 46.04 6.90
CA ASN A 63 26.81 45.89 5.84
C ASN A 63 27.31 46.60 4.60
N ILE A 64 27.19 45.96 3.45
CA ILE A 64 27.76 46.49 2.18
C ILE A 64 26.61 46.63 1.15
N SER A 65 26.48 47.78 0.52
CA SER A 65 25.55 48.04 -0.57
C SER A 65 26.30 48.59 -1.79
N VAL A 66 26.15 47.91 -2.94
CA VAL A 66 26.67 48.34 -4.24
C VAL A 66 25.48 48.49 -5.17
N HIS A 67 25.25 49.73 -5.69
CA HIS A 67 24.11 49.99 -6.57
C HIS A 67 24.53 50.83 -7.78
N ASN A 68 24.60 50.19 -8.93
CA ASN A 68 24.88 50.91 -10.18
C ASN A 68 23.60 51.46 -10.77
N THR A 69 23.54 52.78 -10.84
CA THR A 69 22.42 53.55 -11.43
C THR A 69 22.74 54.20 -12.78
N THR A 70 23.94 53.99 -13.31
CA THR A 70 24.44 54.65 -14.53
C THR A 70 24.40 53.76 -15.76
N LYS A 71 23.82 54.26 -16.85
CA LYS A 71 23.80 53.58 -18.19
C LYS A 71 25.18 53.32 -18.81
N VAL A 72 26.21 54.02 -18.38
CA VAL A 72 27.55 53.92 -18.96
C VAL A 72 28.25 52.62 -18.55
N SER A 73 27.87 52.06 -17.43
CA SER A 73 28.41 50.79 -16.90
C SER A 73 27.29 49.75 -16.82
N GLN A 74 27.44 48.64 -17.49
CA GLN A 74 26.46 47.55 -17.50
C GLN A 74 26.63 46.56 -16.33
N TYR A 75 27.38 46.94 -15.28
CA TYR A 75 27.63 46.06 -14.11
C TYR A 75 27.83 46.88 -12.84
N ALA A 76 27.46 46.27 -11.70
CA ALA A 76 27.76 46.78 -10.38
C ALA A 76 29.12 46.30 -9.86
N ILE A 77 29.47 45.02 -10.09
CA ILE A 77 30.78 44.47 -9.77
C ILE A 77 31.38 43.79 -11.01
N GLN A 78 32.65 44.14 -11.32
CA GLN A 78 33.36 43.48 -12.40
C GLN A 78 34.83 43.19 -12.01
N ALA A 79 35.26 41.96 -12.30
CA ALA A 79 36.69 41.65 -12.37
C ALA A 79 37.03 41.25 -13.82
N ASN A 80 38.02 41.89 -14.41
CA ASN A 80 38.37 41.72 -15.80
C ASN A 80 39.89 41.55 -15.98
N ARG A 81 40.28 40.52 -16.73
CA ARG A 81 41.67 40.36 -17.19
C ARG A 81 41.76 40.82 -18.65
N LEU A 82 42.73 41.63 -18.93
CA LEU A 82 43.11 41.99 -20.28
C LEU A 82 44.11 41.00 -20.83
N ALA A 83 44.18 40.86 -22.15
CA ALA A 83 45.08 39.90 -22.81
C ALA A 83 46.58 40.14 -22.52
N THR A 84 46.90 41.31 -22.01
CA THR A 84 48.27 41.74 -21.67
C THR A 84 48.62 41.51 -20.20
N ASP A 85 47.64 41.04 -19.37
CA ASP A 85 47.82 40.95 -17.93
C ASP A 85 48.62 39.68 -17.54
N ASN A 86 49.48 39.79 -16.52
CA ASN A 86 50.31 38.69 -16.03
C ASN A 86 49.57 37.74 -15.09
N GLY A 87 48.28 37.94 -14.82
CA GLY A 87 47.45 37.11 -13.94
C GLY A 87 46.01 37.58 -13.84
N PRO A 88 45.12 36.82 -13.18
CA PRO A 88 43.70 37.20 -13.03
C PRO A 88 43.54 38.31 -11.99
N SER A 89 42.68 39.28 -12.30
CA SER A 89 42.23 40.29 -11.32
C SER A 89 41.31 39.68 -10.28
N LYS A 90 41.13 40.34 -9.16
CA LYS A 90 40.26 39.84 -8.07
C LYS A 90 39.39 40.94 -7.46
N VAL A 91 38.11 40.64 -7.20
CA VAL A 91 37.25 41.46 -6.34
C VAL A 91 36.80 40.67 -5.15
N ILE A 92 36.92 41.22 -3.95
CA ILE A 92 36.47 40.63 -2.70
C ILE A 92 35.48 41.59 -2.04
N ILE A 93 34.27 41.13 -1.77
CA ILE A 93 33.20 41.88 -1.13
C ILE A 93 32.82 41.18 0.20
N GLY A 94 33.08 41.87 1.30
CA GLY A 94 32.78 41.38 2.64
C GLY A 94 33.65 40.20 3.11
N ASP A 95 33.29 39.71 4.23
CA ASP A 95 33.84 38.49 4.85
C ASP A 95 32.70 37.69 5.53
N PRO A 96 32.94 36.49 6.08
CA PRO A 96 31.88 35.70 6.70
C PRO A 96 31.20 36.36 7.92
N SER A 97 31.77 37.43 8.49
CA SER A 97 31.19 38.21 9.60
C SER A 97 30.29 39.36 9.13
N THR A 98 30.40 39.76 7.88
CA THR A 98 29.58 40.82 7.25
C THR A 98 28.10 40.45 7.35
N GLY A 99 27.27 41.39 7.84
CA GLY A 99 25.83 41.13 8.08
C GLY A 99 25.06 41.01 6.79
N ILE A 100 24.97 42.08 6.03
CA ILE A 100 24.19 42.14 4.80
C ILE A 100 25.06 42.63 3.63
N VAL A 101 24.93 41.95 2.49
CA VAL A 101 25.54 42.38 1.22
C VAL A 101 24.43 42.49 0.19
N ASN A 102 24.18 43.72 -0.30
CA ASN A 102 23.23 44.00 -1.36
C ASN A 102 23.98 44.52 -2.61
N ILE A 103 23.83 43.83 -3.73
CA ILE A 103 24.44 44.21 -5.00
C ILE A 103 23.32 44.34 -6.01
N LYS A 104 23.17 45.53 -6.62
CA LYS A 104 22.13 45.83 -7.58
C LYS A 104 22.65 46.65 -8.76
N THR A 105 22.09 46.37 -9.94
CA THR A 105 22.26 47.24 -11.08
C THR A 105 20.92 47.53 -11.75
N ASP A 106 20.72 48.79 -12.17
CA ASP A 106 19.57 49.16 -12.99
C ASP A 106 19.83 48.93 -14.49
N PHE A 107 21.00 48.41 -14.85
CA PHE A 107 21.40 48.13 -16.23
C PHE A 107 22.33 46.92 -16.33
N GLY A 108 22.01 45.93 -17.17
CA GLY A 108 22.86 44.80 -17.50
C GLY A 108 23.10 43.80 -16.31
N ASN A 109 24.37 43.44 -16.08
CA ASN A 109 24.76 42.36 -15.16
C ASN A 109 25.12 42.89 -13.78
N ALA A 110 24.61 42.29 -12.69
CA ALA A 110 24.99 42.75 -11.34
C ALA A 110 26.46 42.40 -11.03
N ILE A 111 26.87 41.14 -11.26
CA ILE A 111 28.23 40.66 -11.03
C ILE A 111 28.76 40.04 -12.34
N GLN A 112 29.94 40.50 -12.80
CA GLN A 112 30.57 39.97 -14.00
C GLN A 112 32.04 39.65 -13.75
N SER A 113 32.44 38.41 -14.01
CA SER A 113 33.85 37.98 -13.98
C SER A 113 34.28 37.57 -15.41
N ASN A 114 35.35 38.20 -15.93
CA ASN A 114 35.96 37.84 -17.21
C ASN A 114 37.40 37.39 -16.96
N HIS A 115 37.72 36.11 -17.10
CA HIS A 115 39.05 35.51 -16.86
C HIS A 115 39.66 35.91 -15.49
N SER A 116 38.81 36.07 -14.45
CA SER A 116 39.20 36.70 -13.17
C SER A 116 38.43 36.08 -12.03
N ASN A 117 38.60 36.60 -10.80
CA ASN A 117 37.96 36.04 -9.63
C ASN A 117 37.10 37.07 -8.90
N ILE A 118 35.90 36.67 -8.48
CA ILE A 118 35.01 37.45 -7.63
C ILE A 118 34.59 36.60 -6.44
N GLU A 119 34.77 37.15 -5.22
CA GLU A 119 34.34 36.51 -3.99
C GLU A 119 33.39 37.46 -3.23
N VAL A 120 32.23 37.00 -2.86
CA VAL A 120 31.22 37.75 -2.09
C VAL A 120 30.86 36.97 -0.85
N TYR A 121 31.09 37.53 0.34
CA TYR A 121 30.82 36.91 1.61
C TYR A 121 29.93 37.78 2.50
N GLY A 122 29.06 37.15 3.26
CA GLY A 122 28.14 37.80 4.19
C GLY A 122 27.15 36.80 4.81
N LYS A 123 26.44 37.22 5.83
CA LYS A 123 25.36 36.40 6.38
C LYS A 123 24.14 36.38 5.50
N LYS A 124 23.81 37.52 4.87
CA LYS A 124 22.71 37.64 3.91
C LYS A 124 23.21 38.35 2.69
N ILE A 125 23.04 37.70 1.52
CA ILE A 125 23.55 38.19 0.24
C ILE A 125 22.38 38.31 -0.72
N SER A 126 22.19 39.49 -1.33
CA SER A 126 21.21 39.73 -2.39
C SER A 126 21.91 40.32 -3.60
N VAL A 127 21.71 39.70 -4.75
CA VAL A 127 22.27 40.16 -6.04
C VAL A 127 21.12 40.29 -7.03
N GLU A 128 20.92 41.50 -7.56
CA GLU A 128 19.84 41.82 -8.50
C GLU A 128 20.40 42.50 -9.76
N GLY A 129 20.20 41.84 -10.91
CA GLY A 129 20.55 42.35 -12.24
C GLY A 129 19.32 42.57 -13.13
N ILE A 130 19.44 43.39 -14.15
CA ILE A 130 18.40 43.53 -15.17
C ILE A 130 18.55 42.44 -16.23
N SER A 131 19.76 42.15 -16.71
CA SER A 131 20.01 41.06 -17.65
C SER A 131 20.47 39.81 -16.95
N THR A 132 21.46 39.91 -16.04
CA THR A 132 22.04 38.77 -15.37
C THR A 132 22.40 39.13 -13.94
N ALA A 133 22.09 38.23 -12.95
CA ALA A 133 22.60 38.44 -11.60
C ALA A 133 24.10 38.08 -11.51
N LEU A 134 24.50 36.90 -11.94
CA LEU A 134 25.91 36.46 -11.98
C LEU A 134 26.33 36.05 -13.40
N ARG A 135 27.34 36.69 -13.93
CA ARG A 135 27.94 36.34 -15.21
C ARG A 135 29.41 35.96 -15.06
N SER A 136 29.75 34.73 -15.39
CA SER A 136 31.13 34.21 -15.43
C SER A 136 31.47 33.82 -16.85
N TYR A 137 32.55 34.41 -17.41
CA TYR A 137 32.93 34.24 -18.80
C TYR A 137 34.43 33.95 -18.95
N SER A 138 34.73 32.94 -19.74
CA SER A 138 36.11 32.57 -20.07
C SER A 138 36.24 32.11 -21.54
N ASN A 139 37.13 32.68 -22.30
CA ASN A 139 37.39 32.33 -23.73
C ASN A 139 38.62 31.44 -23.92
N TYR A 140 39.48 31.24 -22.91
CA TYR A 140 40.78 30.58 -23.02
C TYR A 140 41.02 29.63 -21.84
N ASP A 141 42.17 28.94 -21.81
CA ASP A 141 42.57 28.01 -20.77
C ASP A 141 42.61 28.59 -19.35
N GLU A 142 42.43 29.90 -19.20
CA GLU A 142 42.41 30.56 -17.90
C GLU A 142 41.00 30.83 -17.44
N GLY A 143 40.67 30.33 -16.21
CA GLY A 143 39.33 30.31 -15.69
C GLY A 143 38.80 31.65 -15.20
N SER A 144 37.50 31.79 -15.20
CA SER A 144 36.73 32.79 -14.45
C SER A 144 36.09 32.13 -13.25
N ASN A 145 36.19 32.73 -12.07
CA ASN A 145 35.64 32.12 -10.86
C ASN A 145 34.81 33.12 -10.05
N ILE A 146 33.57 32.74 -9.75
CA ILE A 146 32.69 33.52 -8.86
C ILE A 146 32.34 32.64 -7.66
N ILE A 147 32.59 33.14 -6.44
CA ILE A 147 32.18 32.51 -5.18
C ILE A 147 31.22 33.44 -4.46
N ILE A 148 30.02 32.93 -4.15
CA ILE A 148 28.98 33.67 -3.41
C ILE A 148 28.68 32.93 -2.13
N GLY A 149 28.90 33.57 -1.01
CA GLY A 149 28.61 33.03 0.33
C GLY A 149 29.61 31.99 0.82
N SER A 150 29.22 31.33 1.88
CA SER A 150 29.93 30.26 2.59
C SER A 150 28.92 29.37 3.31
N ASP A 151 29.38 28.29 3.93
CA ASP A 151 28.52 27.45 4.79
C ASP A 151 27.91 28.19 6.00
N SER A 152 28.47 29.31 6.39
CA SER A 152 27.94 30.18 7.45
C SER A 152 26.89 31.19 6.95
N THR A 153 26.75 31.37 5.65
CA THR A 153 25.76 32.30 5.04
C THR A 153 24.35 31.79 5.30
N GLU A 154 23.49 32.66 5.86
CA GLU A 154 22.10 32.34 6.17
C GLU A 154 21.23 32.31 4.90
N SER A 155 21.39 33.30 4.03
CA SER A 155 20.63 33.36 2.77
C SER A 155 21.41 33.99 1.62
N VAL A 156 21.19 33.44 0.41
CA VAL A 156 21.63 33.99 -0.86
C VAL A 156 20.42 34.14 -1.77
N SER A 157 20.23 35.30 -2.36
CA SER A 157 19.21 35.57 -3.40
C SER A 157 19.87 36.14 -4.63
N LEU A 158 19.78 35.43 -5.74
CA LEU A 158 20.28 35.82 -7.04
C LEU A 158 19.09 36.02 -7.97
N SER A 159 18.85 37.22 -8.48
CA SER A 159 17.70 37.49 -9.31
C SER A 159 18.03 38.37 -10.51
N SER A 160 17.43 38.04 -11.64
CA SER A 160 17.34 38.93 -12.78
C SER A 160 15.87 39.28 -13.10
N VAL A 161 15.64 40.52 -13.47
CA VAL A 161 14.31 41.01 -13.87
C VAL A 161 14.47 41.77 -15.19
N SER A 162 14.41 41.05 -16.28
CA SER A 162 14.57 41.66 -17.61
C SER A 162 13.33 42.44 -18.05
N ASP A 163 13.53 43.66 -18.53
CA ASP A 163 12.49 44.58 -19.06
C ASP A 163 12.57 44.76 -20.57
N VAL A 164 13.52 44.09 -21.24
CA VAL A 164 13.86 44.32 -22.64
C VAL A 164 13.81 43.02 -23.44
N GLU A 165 13.83 43.10 -24.76
CA GLU A 165 13.92 42.00 -25.73
C GLU A 165 15.20 41.12 -25.56
N THR A 166 15.93 41.24 -24.46
CA THR A 166 17.15 40.48 -24.16
C THR A 166 16.86 39.34 -23.20
N ASP A 167 17.63 38.27 -23.36
CA ASP A 167 17.59 37.13 -22.45
C ASP A 167 17.97 37.57 -21.04
N GLY A 168 17.33 36.89 -20.03
CA GLY A 168 17.57 37.15 -18.63
C GLY A 168 18.08 35.90 -17.91
N TYR A 169 19.13 36.06 -17.05
CA TYR A 169 19.76 34.95 -16.37
C TYR A 169 19.92 35.20 -14.87
N GLY A 170 19.52 34.25 -14.06
CA GLY A 170 19.92 34.21 -12.64
C GLY A 170 21.42 33.97 -12.52
N ILE A 171 21.93 32.94 -13.19
CA ILE A 171 23.35 32.61 -13.33
C ILE A 171 23.63 32.30 -14.79
N TYR A 172 24.61 33.00 -15.39
CA TYR A 172 25.17 32.71 -16.71
C TYR A 172 26.65 32.39 -16.59
N ALA A 173 27.05 31.18 -16.92
CA ALA A 173 28.44 30.74 -16.91
C ALA A 173 28.84 30.17 -18.26
N GLU A 174 29.90 30.72 -18.84
CA GLU A 174 30.35 30.37 -20.18
C GLU A 174 31.88 30.19 -20.25
N GLY A 175 32.30 29.13 -20.90
CA GLY A 175 33.70 28.85 -21.27
C GLY A 175 34.43 27.88 -20.36
N ILE A 176 35.45 27.26 -20.94
CA ILE A 176 36.30 26.28 -20.27
C ILE A 176 36.91 26.89 -19.00
N ASN A 177 36.82 26.16 -17.86
CA ASN A 177 37.28 26.63 -16.55
C ASN A 177 36.50 27.83 -15.94
N SER A 178 35.36 28.26 -16.55
CA SER A 178 34.43 29.17 -15.87
C SER A 178 33.72 28.44 -14.73
N LYS A 179 33.78 29.00 -13.50
CA LYS A 179 33.23 28.36 -12.30
C LYS A 179 32.35 29.35 -11.54
N VAL A 180 31.17 28.88 -11.15
CA VAL A 180 30.31 29.61 -10.20
C VAL A 180 30.02 28.67 -9.03
N ASN A 181 30.32 29.16 -7.83
CA ASN A 181 30.07 28.42 -6.60
C ASN A 181 29.22 29.28 -5.65
N VAL A 182 28.02 28.79 -5.31
CA VAL A 182 27.06 29.49 -4.44
C VAL A 182 26.79 28.67 -3.20
N LEU A 183 27.09 29.22 -2.03
CA LEU A 183 26.96 28.54 -0.74
C LEU A 183 26.08 29.34 0.24
N GLY A 184 25.25 28.66 0.98
CA GLY A 184 24.35 29.23 1.99
C GLY A 184 23.34 28.24 2.51
N LYS A 185 22.68 28.57 3.63
CA LYS A 185 21.63 27.71 4.21
C LYS A 185 20.34 27.76 3.40
N THR A 186 20.00 28.94 2.86
CA THR A 186 18.86 29.12 1.95
C THR A 186 19.36 29.82 0.70
N ILE A 187 19.11 29.25 -0.48
CA ILE A 187 19.56 29.79 -1.76
C ILE A 187 18.38 29.92 -2.69
N LYS A 188 18.22 31.09 -3.30
CA LYS A 188 17.26 31.33 -4.36
C LYS A 188 17.98 31.87 -5.59
N VAL A 189 17.71 31.24 -6.74
CA VAL A 189 18.16 31.70 -8.06
C VAL A 189 16.94 31.90 -8.92
N SER A 190 16.74 33.06 -9.48
CA SER A 190 15.54 33.35 -10.28
C SER A 190 15.83 34.28 -11.45
N ALA A 191 15.22 33.99 -12.58
CA ALA A 191 15.10 34.90 -13.71
C ALA A 191 13.61 35.15 -14.00
N SER A 192 13.27 36.37 -14.30
CA SER A 192 11.90 36.75 -14.63
C SER A 192 11.89 37.89 -15.67
N LYS A 193 10.73 38.10 -16.30
CA LYS A 193 10.49 39.20 -17.23
C LYS A 193 9.34 40.08 -16.78
N THR A 194 9.43 41.35 -17.17
CA THR A 194 8.34 42.30 -17.03
C THR A 194 7.71 42.60 -18.41
N GLY A 195 6.37 42.53 -18.50
CA GLY A 195 5.62 42.80 -19.72
C GLY A 195 5.61 41.67 -20.76
N GLU A 196 5.24 41.98 -22.02
CA GLU A 196 5.16 41.02 -23.14
C GLU A 196 6.53 40.80 -23.85
N ALA A 197 7.63 40.96 -23.16
CA ALA A 197 8.96 40.82 -23.75
C ALA A 197 9.19 39.40 -24.28
N GLN A 198 9.68 39.25 -25.49
CA GLN A 198 10.10 38.00 -26.10
C GLN A 198 11.57 37.69 -25.73
N GLY A 199 11.93 36.43 -25.61
CA GLY A 199 13.26 35.94 -25.25
C GLY A 199 13.24 34.95 -24.08
N ALA A 200 14.21 34.09 -23.93
CA ALA A 200 14.33 33.15 -22.84
C ALA A 200 14.74 33.86 -21.54
N TYR A 201 14.27 33.37 -20.41
CA TYR A 201 14.77 33.75 -19.10
C TYR A 201 15.03 32.47 -18.29
N GLU A 202 16.30 32.27 -17.99
CA GLU A 202 16.81 31.04 -17.45
C GLU A 202 17.32 31.25 -16.01
N GLY A 203 16.90 30.36 -15.09
CA GLY A 203 17.42 30.40 -13.74
C GLY A 203 18.94 30.21 -13.74
N ILE A 204 19.42 29.18 -14.42
CA ILE A 204 20.83 28.85 -14.57
C ILE A 204 21.11 28.51 -16.03
N ASP A 205 22.13 29.16 -16.61
CA ASP A 205 22.70 28.82 -17.93
C ASP A 205 24.18 28.50 -17.76
N ALA A 206 24.61 27.28 -18.16
CA ALA A 206 26.01 26.88 -18.12
C ALA A 206 26.40 26.21 -19.44
N ILE A 207 27.31 26.88 -20.19
CA ILE A 207 27.70 26.46 -21.53
C ILE A 207 29.22 26.46 -21.76
N ASN A 208 29.64 25.79 -22.85
CA ASN A 208 31.04 25.81 -23.33
C ASN A 208 32.10 25.37 -22.30
N GLY A 209 31.77 24.36 -21.46
CA GLY A 209 32.70 23.80 -20.46
C GLY A 209 32.62 24.48 -19.08
N ALA A 210 31.61 25.33 -18.84
CA ALA A 210 31.42 25.99 -17.57
C ALA A 210 30.92 25.03 -16.48
N ARG A 211 31.21 25.35 -15.22
CA ARG A 211 30.80 24.56 -14.05
C ARG A 211 30.10 25.44 -13.03
N VAL A 212 28.88 25.08 -12.71
CA VAL A 212 28.06 25.74 -11.67
C VAL A 212 27.79 24.77 -10.54
N SER A 213 28.13 25.16 -9.31
CA SER A 213 27.87 24.38 -8.10
C SER A 213 27.05 25.21 -7.11
N ILE A 214 25.90 24.74 -6.71
CA ILE A 214 25.00 25.48 -5.82
C ILE A 214 24.62 24.62 -4.62
N GLY A 215 24.89 25.17 -3.44
CA GLY A 215 24.60 24.55 -2.16
C GLY A 215 25.65 23.53 -1.69
N SER A 216 25.41 22.99 -0.53
CA SER A 216 26.24 21.98 0.16
C SER A 216 25.36 21.06 1.00
N GLN A 217 25.96 20.11 1.72
CA GLN A 217 25.22 19.31 2.72
C GLN A 217 24.56 20.16 3.84
N ASN A 218 25.01 21.40 4.03
CA ASN A 218 24.49 22.32 5.04
C ASN A 218 23.35 23.22 4.48
N THR A 219 23.07 23.16 3.18
CA THR A 219 21.98 23.91 2.56
C THR A 219 20.63 23.26 2.87
N SER A 220 19.74 24.02 3.53
CA SER A 220 18.42 23.56 3.91
C SER A 220 17.41 23.67 2.75
N SER A 221 17.50 24.73 1.95
CA SER A 221 16.58 24.99 0.84
C SER A 221 17.29 25.66 -0.32
N LEU A 222 16.98 25.19 -1.52
CA LEU A 222 17.43 25.74 -2.77
C LEU A 222 16.24 25.84 -3.73
N SER A 223 16.01 27.02 -4.33
CA SER A 223 15.04 27.17 -5.42
C SER A 223 15.70 27.75 -6.66
N VAL A 224 15.21 27.26 -7.82
CA VAL A 224 15.62 27.73 -9.15
C VAL A 224 14.35 28.00 -9.95
N ASP A 225 14.15 29.25 -10.36
CA ASP A 225 12.94 29.69 -11.04
C ASP A 225 13.31 30.36 -12.37
N GLY A 226 12.53 30.11 -13.45
CA GLY A 226 12.75 30.71 -14.80
C GLY A 226 11.69 30.28 -15.81
N SER A 227 11.79 30.68 -17.08
CA SER A 227 11.10 29.98 -18.16
C SER A 227 11.74 28.61 -18.38
N VAL A 228 13.07 28.58 -18.33
CA VAL A 228 13.86 27.37 -18.16
C VAL A 228 14.51 27.43 -16.78
N GLY A 229 14.28 26.42 -15.95
CA GLY A 229 14.90 26.36 -14.62
C GLY A 229 16.41 26.30 -14.72
N MET A 230 16.94 25.32 -15.46
CA MET A 230 18.35 25.28 -15.82
C MET A 230 18.58 24.77 -17.25
N TYR A 231 19.44 25.47 -17.98
CA TYR A 231 19.98 25.05 -19.27
C TYR A 231 21.48 24.74 -19.12
N VAL A 232 21.89 23.55 -19.57
CA VAL A 232 23.30 23.13 -19.52
C VAL A 232 23.69 22.60 -20.90
N GLY A 233 24.55 23.31 -21.57
CA GLY A 233 24.89 23.00 -22.97
C GLY A 233 26.39 22.92 -23.24
N GLU A 234 26.75 22.18 -24.28
CA GLU A 234 28.12 21.92 -24.74
C GLU A 234 28.94 21.02 -23.82
N ALA A 235 29.94 20.35 -24.40
CA ALA A 235 30.80 19.42 -23.73
C ALA A 235 31.49 20.01 -22.49
N ASP A 236 31.72 19.20 -21.48
CA ASP A 236 32.37 19.55 -20.21
C ASP A 236 31.61 20.56 -19.32
N SER A 237 30.47 21.07 -19.79
CA SER A 237 29.58 21.91 -18.98
C SER A 237 28.88 21.08 -17.89
N SER A 238 28.76 21.65 -16.70
CA SER A 238 28.07 20.93 -15.62
C SER A 238 27.39 21.84 -14.61
N VAL A 239 26.21 21.39 -14.12
CA VAL A 239 25.52 22.01 -12.99
C VAL A 239 25.36 20.94 -11.90
N SER A 240 25.74 21.29 -10.67
CA SER A 240 25.55 20.46 -9.50
C SER A 240 24.73 21.20 -8.44
N LEU A 241 23.56 20.66 -8.08
CA LEU A 241 22.72 21.16 -7.01
C LEU A 241 22.80 20.23 -5.81
N ARG A 242 23.01 20.81 -4.60
CA ARG A 242 23.02 20.03 -3.37
C ARG A 242 22.35 20.77 -2.22
N ALA A 243 21.22 20.26 -1.74
CA ALA A 243 20.50 20.81 -0.59
C ALA A 243 19.60 19.73 0.05
N LYS A 244 19.04 20.00 1.24
CA LYS A 244 17.98 19.15 1.77
C LYS A 244 16.74 19.19 0.88
N ASN A 245 16.21 20.40 0.62
CA ASN A 245 15.06 20.61 -0.22
C ASN A 245 15.47 21.41 -1.45
N ILE A 246 15.18 20.87 -2.64
CA ILE A 246 15.45 21.50 -3.94
C ILE A 246 14.11 21.68 -4.67
N ASN A 247 13.81 22.90 -5.11
CA ASN A 247 12.65 23.21 -5.93
C ASN A 247 13.12 23.83 -7.24
N ILE A 248 12.69 23.27 -8.36
CA ILE A 248 12.89 23.80 -9.70
C ILE A 248 11.50 24.08 -10.26
N ASP A 249 11.16 25.37 -10.41
CA ASP A 249 9.84 25.80 -10.88
C ASP A 249 10.02 26.61 -12.16
N ALA A 250 9.55 26.06 -13.27
CA ALA A 250 9.78 26.64 -14.58
C ALA A 250 8.49 26.73 -15.41
N VAL A 251 8.42 27.77 -16.27
CA VAL A 251 7.23 28.00 -17.10
C VAL A 251 7.21 27.10 -18.34
N GLU A 252 8.36 26.63 -18.79
CA GLU A 252 8.50 25.79 -19.98
C GLU A 252 9.24 24.50 -19.69
N VAL A 253 10.49 24.56 -19.21
CA VAL A 253 11.38 23.41 -19.01
C VAL A 253 12.07 23.47 -17.65
N GLY A 254 11.95 22.42 -16.85
CA GLY A 254 12.62 22.34 -15.55
C GLY A 254 14.13 22.20 -15.67
N VAL A 255 14.61 21.17 -16.35
CA VAL A 255 16.03 20.86 -16.56
C VAL A 255 16.24 20.56 -18.04
N TRP A 256 17.08 21.34 -18.70
CA TRP A 256 17.45 21.11 -20.09
C TRP A 256 18.95 20.89 -20.23
N THR A 257 19.35 19.73 -20.69
CA THR A 257 20.76 19.40 -20.93
C THR A 257 20.98 18.99 -22.40
N GLN A 258 22.11 19.39 -23.00
CA GLN A 258 22.45 18.94 -24.34
C GLN A 258 23.96 18.93 -24.59
N LYS A 259 24.38 18.27 -25.70
CA LYS A 259 25.75 18.26 -26.23
C LYS A 259 26.81 17.86 -25.21
N ALA A 260 26.63 16.70 -24.62
CA ALA A 260 27.50 16.07 -23.61
C ALA A 260 27.62 16.80 -22.24
N ALA A 261 26.72 17.72 -21.96
CA ALA A 261 26.66 18.42 -20.68
C ALA A 261 26.12 17.51 -19.57
N GLN A 262 26.35 17.88 -18.30
CA GLN A 262 26.00 17.07 -17.16
C GLN A 262 25.24 17.85 -16.09
N VAL A 263 24.18 17.24 -15.54
CA VAL A 263 23.45 17.74 -14.37
C VAL A 263 23.45 16.68 -13.28
N SER A 264 23.77 17.11 -12.06
CA SER A 264 23.69 16.29 -10.85
C SER A 264 22.86 16.99 -9.78
N ILE A 265 21.80 16.34 -9.32
CA ILE A 265 20.92 16.82 -8.25
C ILE A 265 20.96 15.85 -7.10
N LEU A 266 21.40 16.33 -5.92
CA LEU A 266 21.56 15.55 -4.71
C LEU A 266 20.82 16.22 -3.55
N GLY A 267 19.74 15.59 -3.06
CA GLY A 267 18.90 16.16 -2.02
C GLY A 267 18.31 15.14 -1.05
N GLU A 268 17.66 15.65 0.01
CA GLU A 268 16.70 14.84 0.76
C GLU A 268 15.38 14.79 -0.04
N GLN A 269 14.91 15.95 -0.52
CA GLN A 269 13.73 16.08 -1.38
C GLN A 269 14.03 16.99 -2.58
N THR A 270 13.53 16.62 -3.76
CA THR A 270 13.60 17.44 -4.99
C THR A 270 12.22 17.50 -5.65
N ASN A 271 11.75 18.69 -5.97
CA ASN A 271 10.55 18.95 -6.75
C ASN A 271 10.92 19.63 -8.06
N ILE A 272 10.46 19.11 -9.18
CA ILE A 272 10.56 19.69 -10.51
C ILE A 272 9.15 19.90 -11.03
N SER A 273 8.78 21.16 -11.27
CA SER A 273 7.45 21.57 -11.76
C SER A 273 7.62 22.37 -13.04
N ALA A 274 7.22 21.81 -14.16
CA ALA A 274 7.29 22.45 -15.48
C ALA A 274 6.44 21.67 -16.50
N PRO A 275 5.94 22.28 -17.59
CA PRO A 275 5.31 21.57 -18.71
C PRO A 275 6.19 20.43 -19.23
N GLN A 276 7.50 20.66 -19.38
CA GLN A 276 8.50 19.63 -19.67
C GLN A 276 9.49 19.54 -18.49
N GLY A 277 9.51 18.40 -17.80
CA GLY A 277 10.30 18.25 -16.58
C GLY A 277 11.79 18.21 -16.83
N ILE A 278 12.28 17.18 -17.53
CA ILE A 278 13.70 16.93 -17.81
C ILE A 278 13.89 16.66 -19.30
N LEU A 279 14.68 17.47 -19.97
CA LEU A 279 15.11 17.28 -21.35
C LEU A 279 16.60 16.94 -21.40
N ALA A 280 16.94 15.77 -21.91
CA ALA A 280 18.32 15.30 -22.05
C ALA A 280 18.61 14.94 -23.51
N TYR A 281 19.49 15.71 -24.14
CA TYR A 281 19.80 15.60 -25.58
C TYR A 281 21.29 15.41 -25.84
N SER A 282 21.60 14.70 -26.91
CA SER A 282 22.96 14.70 -27.55
C SER A 282 24.09 14.36 -26.54
N ASN A 283 24.21 13.13 -26.08
CA ASN A 283 25.25 12.62 -25.17
C ASN A 283 25.24 13.25 -23.76
N SER A 284 24.21 14.00 -23.39
CA SER A 284 24.15 14.63 -22.08
C SER A 284 23.73 13.66 -20.97
N LYS A 285 23.98 14.05 -19.71
CA LYS A 285 23.71 13.21 -18.56
C LYS A 285 23.00 13.97 -17.46
N VAL A 286 21.87 13.40 -16.98
CA VAL A 286 21.16 13.87 -15.79
C VAL A 286 21.16 12.77 -14.74
N THR A 287 21.58 13.09 -13.52
CA THR A 287 21.53 12.17 -12.38
C THR A 287 20.82 12.83 -11.21
N ILE A 288 19.78 12.19 -10.67
CA ILE A 288 19.02 12.66 -9.51
C ILE A 288 19.03 11.59 -8.43
N ASP A 289 19.43 11.99 -7.22
CA ASP A 289 19.44 11.15 -6.03
C ASP A 289 18.77 11.91 -4.86
N SER A 290 17.45 11.72 -4.71
CA SER A 290 16.61 12.40 -3.73
C SER A 290 15.22 11.78 -3.70
N ASP A 291 14.42 12.04 -2.67
CA ASP A 291 12.97 11.87 -2.77
C ASP A 291 12.47 12.85 -3.84
N LEU A 292 12.12 12.30 -5.01
CA LEU A 292 11.86 13.09 -6.24
C LEU A 292 10.38 13.20 -6.52
N ILE A 293 9.94 14.41 -6.85
CA ILE A 293 8.62 14.67 -7.45
C ILE A 293 8.84 15.42 -8.75
N VAL A 294 8.41 14.85 -9.87
CA VAL A 294 8.32 15.51 -11.18
C VAL A 294 6.84 15.68 -11.52
N SER A 295 6.42 16.91 -11.76
CA SER A 295 5.05 17.25 -12.18
C SER A 295 5.08 17.97 -13.50
N SER A 296 4.59 17.33 -14.55
CA SER A 296 4.67 17.83 -15.93
C SER A 296 3.34 17.59 -16.64
N GLU A 297 2.93 18.59 -17.45
CA GLU A 297 1.69 18.54 -18.25
C GLU A 297 1.94 17.94 -19.64
N GLU A 298 3.14 18.10 -20.19
CA GLU A 298 3.50 17.61 -21.53
C GLU A 298 4.36 16.33 -21.43
N ALA A 299 5.53 16.41 -20.81
CA ALA A 299 6.40 15.25 -20.62
C ALA A 299 7.28 15.41 -19.36
N ALA A 300 7.32 14.37 -18.54
CA ALA A 300 8.18 14.36 -17.35
C ALA A 300 9.65 14.20 -17.72
N ILE A 301 9.97 13.35 -18.70
CA ILE A 301 11.31 13.10 -19.19
C ILE A 301 11.28 13.02 -20.72
N VAL A 302 12.15 13.76 -21.38
CA VAL A 302 12.42 13.61 -22.82
C VAL A 302 13.89 13.30 -23.02
N ALA A 303 14.18 12.17 -23.64
CA ALA A 303 15.55 11.71 -23.90
C ALA A 303 15.80 11.54 -25.39
N ARG A 304 17.03 11.97 -25.86
CA ARG A 304 17.39 11.95 -27.28
C ARG A 304 18.90 11.81 -27.48
N GLY A 305 19.33 11.01 -28.45
CA GLY A 305 20.69 10.99 -29.00
C GLY A 305 21.79 10.70 -27.97
N HIS A 306 21.94 9.43 -27.54
CA HIS A 306 22.95 8.95 -26.58
C HIS A 306 22.92 9.67 -25.21
N SER A 307 21.81 10.31 -24.86
CA SER A 307 21.66 10.95 -23.55
C SER A 307 21.31 9.93 -22.46
N SER A 308 21.58 10.29 -21.21
CA SER A 308 21.32 9.42 -20.06
C SER A 308 20.60 10.18 -18.95
N VAL A 309 19.47 9.63 -18.48
CA VAL A 309 18.74 10.12 -17.29
C VAL A 309 18.67 8.99 -16.27
N THR A 310 19.22 9.21 -15.08
CA THR A 310 19.24 8.21 -14.02
C THR A 310 18.60 8.77 -12.76
N ILE A 311 17.54 8.11 -12.27
CA ILE A 311 16.77 8.50 -11.08
C ILE A 311 16.89 7.42 -10.02
N ASN A 312 17.40 7.81 -8.85
CA ASN A 312 17.44 7.00 -7.61
C ASN A 312 18.05 5.59 -7.77
N SER A 313 19.15 5.47 -8.50
CA SER A 313 19.74 4.17 -8.86
C SER A 313 20.27 3.34 -7.68
N ARG A 314 20.53 3.95 -6.52
CA ARG A 314 21.26 3.30 -5.41
C ARG A 314 20.58 3.36 -4.05
N ASN A 315 19.58 4.19 -3.85
CA ASN A 315 18.98 4.48 -2.54
C ASN A 315 17.51 4.13 -2.49
N ALA A 316 17.01 3.78 -1.30
CA ALA A 316 15.58 3.59 -1.02
C ALA A 316 14.81 4.94 -0.99
N LYS A 317 15.09 5.81 -1.95
CA LYS A 317 14.40 7.10 -2.12
C LYS A 317 13.09 6.91 -2.87
N SER A 318 12.10 7.74 -2.53
CA SER A 318 10.82 7.75 -3.26
C SER A 318 10.95 8.49 -4.59
N THR A 319 10.21 8.02 -5.58
CA THR A 319 10.16 8.63 -6.92
C THR A 319 8.70 8.80 -7.32
N VAL A 320 8.23 10.03 -7.42
CA VAL A 320 6.90 10.35 -7.92
C VAL A 320 7.03 11.09 -9.25
N ILE A 321 6.53 10.48 -10.32
CA ILE A 321 6.56 11.05 -11.65
C ILE A 321 5.12 11.16 -12.17
N ASN A 322 4.69 12.37 -12.47
CA ASN A 322 3.43 12.66 -13.14
C ASN A 322 3.75 13.24 -14.52
N GLY A 323 3.47 12.48 -15.56
CA GLY A 323 3.76 12.82 -16.96
C GLY A 323 4.49 11.71 -17.69
N ASP A 324 4.57 11.86 -19.00
CA ASP A 324 5.08 10.86 -19.93
C ASP A 324 6.63 10.83 -19.98
N ILE A 325 7.17 9.67 -20.34
CA ILE A 325 8.58 9.49 -20.67
C ILE A 325 8.70 9.28 -22.17
N VAL A 326 9.36 10.21 -22.84
CA VAL A 326 9.38 10.32 -24.31
C VAL A 326 10.78 10.13 -24.85
N PHE A 327 10.93 9.22 -25.79
CA PHE A 327 12.16 9.01 -26.54
C PHE A 327 12.05 9.62 -27.93
N MET A 328 12.93 10.60 -28.25
CA MET A 328 12.87 11.29 -29.53
C MET A 328 13.98 10.82 -30.49
N SER A 329 13.61 10.44 -31.71
CA SER A 329 14.60 10.16 -32.76
C SER A 329 15.33 11.42 -33.25
N THR A 330 16.61 11.25 -33.53
CA THR A 330 17.44 12.34 -34.14
C THR A 330 17.27 12.42 -35.64
N SER A 331 16.68 11.40 -36.29
CA SER A 331 16.54 11.37 -37.76
C SER A 331 15.22 12.05 -38.20
N PRO A 332 15.28 12.98 -39.18
CA PRO A 332 14.05 13.60 -39.68
C PRO A 332 13.15 12.66 -40.49
N ASP A 333 13.67 11.52 -40.98
CA ASP A 333 12.95 10.59 -41.84
C ASP A 333 12.67 9.24 -41.20
N GLY A 334 13.15 9.05 -39.96
CA GLY A 334 13.01 7.75 -39.25
C GLY A 334 13.68 6.58 -39.93
N LYS A 335 14.26 6.76 -41.14
CA LYS A 335 14.71 5.66 -42.00
C LYS A 335 16.21 5.42 -42.02
N SER A 336 17.01 6.38 -41.61
CA SER A 336 18.46 6.28 -41.79
C SER A 336 19.20 5.78 -40.57
N GLY A 337 18.96 4.55 -40.15
CA GLY A 337 19.87 3.80 -39.27
C GLY A 337 20.24 4.45 -37.92
N ASN A 338 19.63 5.54 -37.56
CA ASN A 338 19.88 6.24 -36.31
C ASN A 338 18.98 5.64 -35.20
N VAL A 339 19.58 4.79 -34.47
CA VAL A 339 19.09 4.22 -33.22
C VAL A 339 18.66 5.36 -32.30
N ILE A 340 17.49 5.27 -31.67
CA ILE A 340 17.18 6.06 -30.48
C ILE A 340 18.04 5.48 -29.36
N ASP A 341 19.21 6.06 -29.21
CA ASP A 341 20.23 5.55 -28.29
C ASP A 341 20.27 6.47 -27.07
N ALA A 342 19.20 6.43 -26.28
CA ALA A 342 19.07 7.21 -25.06
C ALA A 342 18.76 6.26 -23.89
N ASP A 343 19.48 6.41 -22.79
CA ASP A 343 19.31 5.61 -21.58
C ASP A 343 18.48 6.37 -20.54
N VAL A 344 17.30 5.85 -20.21
CA VAL A 344 16.51 6.35 -19.07
C VAL A 344 16.37 5.22 -18.05
N SER A 345 16.84 5.44 -16.83
CA SER A 345 16.70 4.50 -15.72
C SER A 345 15.88 5.13 -14.61
N VAL A 346 14.69 4.60 -14.36
CA VAL A 346 13.78 5.02 -13.30
C VAL A 346 13.64 3.93 -12.27
N ASN A 347 13.87 4.28 -11.01
CA ASN A 347 13.72 3.35 -9.90
C ASN A 347 12.58 3.80 -8.96
N LEU A 348 11.58 2.93 -8.81
CA LEU A 348 10.45 3.06 -7.90
C LEU A 348 10.68 2.11 -6.72
N ASN A 349 11.42 2.56 -5.71
CA ASN A 349 12.05 1.68 -4.72
C ASN A 349 11.24 1.45 -3.44
N ASN A 350 10.04 2.02 -3.30
CA ASN A 350 9.19 1.85 -2.12
C ASN A 350 7.72 2.16 -2.44
N GLU A 351 6.83 1.90 -1.50
CA GLU A 351 5.37 2.13 -1.61
C GLU A 351 4.94 3.58 -1.91
N ASN A 352 5.80 4.56 -1.63
CA ASN A 352 5.55 5.97 -1.95
C ASN A 352 6.06 6.34 -3.36
N SER A 353 6.68 5.41 -4.06
CA SER A 353 7.18 5.62 -5.41
C SER A 353 6.10 5.28 -6.43
N ILE A 354 5.69 6.28 -7.21
CA ILE A 354 4.60 6.15 -8.19
C ILE A 354 4.97 6.88 -9.47
N TRP A 355 4.93 6.17 -10.58
CA TRP A 355 4.91 6.81 -11.88
C TRP A 355 3.50 6.72 -12.49
N THR A 356 2.95 7.87 -12.89
CA THR A 356 1.69 7.98 -13.62
C THR A 356 1.97 8.64 -14.97
N GLY A 357 1.89 7.88 -16.01
CA GLY A 357 2.22 8.29 -17.36
C GLY A 357 2.42 7.11 -18.29
N ARG A 358 2.69 7.41 -19.54
CA ARG A 358 3.03 6.43 -20.58
C ARG A 358 4.46 6.62 -21.06
N SER A 359 5.00 5.63 -21.74
CA SER A 359 6.29 5.69 -22.40
C SER A 359 6.12 5.42 -23.88
N TYR A 360 6.69 6.30 -24.72
CA TYR A 360 6.59 6.14 -26.15
C TYR A 360 7.76 6.79 -26.89
N GLN A 361 7.89 6.40 -28.15
CA GLN A 361 8.88 6.98 -29.05
C GLN A 361 8.21 7.98 -29.97
N THR A 362 8.93 9.04 -30.32
CA THR A 362 8.51 9.96 -31.35
C THR A 362 9.58 10.18 -32.41
N PHE A 363 9.16 10.36 -33.62
CA PHE A 363 10.03 10.86 -34.69
C PHE A 363 9.29 11.91 -35.52
N LYS A 364 10.06 12.78 -36.15
CA LYS A 364 9.54 13.83 -37.05
C LYS A 364 9.51 13.28 -38.46
N ASN A 365 8.33 13.19 -39.09
CA ASN A 365 8.22 12.72 -40.46
C ASN A 365 8.72 13.81 -41.48
N ASN A 366 8.77 13.45 -42.77
CA ASN A 366 9.20 14.36 -43.84
C ASN A 366 8.33 15.63 -43.99
N SER A 367 7.11 15.62 -43.45
CA SER A 367 6.20 16.78 -43.44
C SER A 367 6.39 17.65 -42.17
N GLY A 368 7.27 17.24 -41.27
CA GLY A 368 7.52 17.93 -40.02
C GLY A 368 6.56 17.57 -38.89
N GLU A 369 5.68 16.58 -39.07
CA GLU A 369 4.71 16.10 -38.11
C GLU A 369 5.38 15.10 -37.16
N MET A 370 5.07 15.17 -35.85
CA MET A 370 5.52 14.23 -34.85
C MET A 370 4.65 12.98 -34.93
N ILE A 371 5.26 11.81 -35.08
CA ILE A 371 4.60 10.51 -35.09
C ILE A 371 5.00 9.75 -33.82
N GLU A 372 4.02 9.28 -33.09
CA GLU A 372 4.20 8.42 -31.91
C GLU A 372 4.29 6.95 -32.34
N VAL A 373 5.11 6.19 -31.63
CA VAL A 373 5.32 4.76 -31.87
C VAL A 373 5.42 4.00 -30.56
N VAL A 374 4.61 2.96 -30.45
CA VAL A 374 4.56 2.06 -29.29
C VAL A 374 4.63 0.57 -29.70
N ASP A 375 4.76 0.25 -30.98
CA ASP A 375 4.70 -1.11 -31.48
C ASP A 375 6.08 -1.77 -31.57
N LEU A 376 6.18 -3.03 -31.12
CA LEU A 376 7.39 -3.85 -31.19
C LEU A 376 7.60 -4.52 -32.56
N ASP A 377 6.55 -4.71 -33.35
CA ASP A 377 6.59 -5.62 -34.50
C ASP A 377 5.76 -5.13 -35.70
N ASN A 378 6.21 -4.07 -36.33
CA ASN A 378 5.50 -3.56 -37.50
C ASN A 378 6.15 -3.92 -38.85
N GLY A 379 7.17 -4.78 -38.87
CA GLY A 379 7.78 -5.27 -40.11
C GLY A 379 8.33 -4.17 -41.01
N ASN A 380 8.34 -2.96 -40.58
CA ASN A 380 8.91 -1.81 -41.25
C ASN A 380 10.26 -1.51 -40.62
N ASP A 381 11.32 -1.42 -41.41
CA ASP A 381 12.71 -1.04 -41.07
C ASP A 381 12.84 0.36 -40.40
N TYR A 382 11.76 0.87 -39.82
CA TYR A 382 11.66 2.22 -39.22
C TYR A 382 12.15 2.30 -37.79
N TYR A 383 12.28 1.17 -37.11
CA TYR A 383 12.53 1.14 -35.69
C TYR A 383 13.90 0.55 -35.42
N GLY A 384 14.89 1.42 -35.30
CA GLY A 384 16.11 1.05 -34.61
C GLY A 384 15.75 0.61 -33.18
N ASN A 385 16.35 -0.46 -32.68
CA ASN A 385 16.18 -0.90 -31.31
C ASN A 385 16.35 0.29 -30.38
N VAL A 386 15.31 0.68 -29.64
CA VAL A 386 15.47 1.56 -28.49
C VAL A 386 16.25 0.78 -27.46
N THR A 387 17.51 1.08 -27.36
CA THR A 387 18.34 0.52 -26.31
C THR A 387 18.31 1.51 -25.17
N GLY A 388 17.64 1.23 -24.07
CA GLY A 388 17.92 1.96 -22.87
C GLY A 388 16.78 2.50 -22.03
N PHE A 389 15.52 2.05 -22.14
CA PHE A 389 14.55 2.36 -21.11
C PHE A 389 14.46 1.21 -20.08
N TYR A 390 14.95 1.49 -18.87
CA TYR A 390 14.97 0.54 -17.76
C TYR A 390 14.07 1.05 -16.63
N LEU A 391 12.99 0.32 -16.35
CA LEU A 391 12.12 0.57 -15.22
C LEU A 391 12.34 -0.51 -14.14
N LYS A 392 12.67 -0.09 -12.94
CA LYS A 392 12.70 -0.98 -11.79
C LYS A 392 11.70 -0.51 -10.76
N ALA A 393 10.73 -1.38 -10.43
CA ALA A 393 9.78 -1.16 -9.34
C ALA A 393 9.97 -2.24 -8.29
N SER A 394 10.11 -1.85 -7.02
CA SER A 394 10.30 -2.79 -5.90
C SER A 394 9.70 -2.25 -4.62
N ASN A 395 9.51 -3.15 -3.61
CA ASN A 395 9.02 -2.77 -2.29
C ASN A 395 7.71 -1.95 -2.33
N GLY A 396 6.75 -2.34 -3.17
CA GLY A 396 5.46 -1.67 -3.32
C GLY A 396 5.44 -0.50 -4.32
N GLY A 397 6.54 -0.22 -5.01
CA GLY A 397 6.58 0.80 -6.06
C GLY A 397 5.59 0.52 -7.20
N THR A 398 4.98 1.57 -7.76
CA THR A 398 3.86 1.42 -8.69
C THR A 398 4.05 2.23 -9.97
N TRP A 399 3.79 1.60 -11.11
CA TRP A 399 3.58 2.30 -12.38
C TRP A 399 2.12 2.23 -12.80
N ASN A 400 1.47 3.40 -12.91
CA ASN A 400 0.14 3.56 -13.47
C ASN A 400 0.27 3.98 -14.94
N VAL A 401 0.01 3.06 -15.83
CA VAL A 401 0.04 3.25 -17.29
C VAL A 401 -1.18 4.04 -17.72
N THR A 402 -0.98 5.15 -18.44
CA THR A 402 -2.08 6.05 -18.85
C THR A 402 -2.36 6.03 -20.35
N GLY A 403 -1.72 5.16 -21.10
CA GLY A 403 -1.91 5.00 -22.54
C GLY A 403 -0.91 4.02 -23.13
N ASP A 404 -0.96 3.84 -24.44
CA ASP A 404 -0.08 2.93 -25.17
C ASP A 404 1.38 3.20 -24.83
N SER A 405 2.10 2.17 -24.45
CA SER A 405 3.43 2.28 -23.86
C SER A 405 4.41 1.24 -24.40
N PHE A 406 5.67 1.62 -24.47
CA PHE A 406 6.80 0.76 -24.77
C PHE A 406 7.91 0.92 -23.74
N VAL A 407 8.47 -0.19 -23.25
CA VAL A 407 9.65 -0.20 -22.35
C VAL A 407 10.60 -1.34 -22.76
N ASN A 408 11.91 -1.09 -22.73
CA ASN A 408 12.88 -2.16 -23.02
C ASN A 408 12.88 -3.22 -21.94
N ASP A 409 13.31 -2.84 -20.75
CA ASP A 409 13.40 -3.78 -19.64
C ASP A 409 12.65 -3.27 -18.41
N ILE A 410 11.81 -4.13 -17.87
CA ILE A 410 11.08 -3.89 -16.62
C ILE A 410 11.44 -4.97 -15.60
N GLU A 411 11.85 -4.57 -14.43
CA GLU A 411 11.95 -5.42 -13.24
C GLU A 411 10.90 -4.98 -12.22
N VAL A 412 9.96 -5.85 -11.89
CA VAL A 412 8.91 -5.63 -10.88
C VAL A 412 9.09 -6.66 -9.78
N ALA A 413 9.34 -6.22 -8.56
CA ALA A 413 9.65 -7.12 -7.45
C ALA A 413 9.04 -6.69 -6.12
N ASP A 414 8.96 -7.63 -5.16
CA ASP A 414 8.68 -7.37 -3.75
C ASP A 414 7.41 -6.52 -3.50
N GLY A 415 6.28 -6.97 -4.04
CA GLY A 415 4.97 -6.33 -3.88
C GLY A 415 4.73 -5.12 -4.78
N ALA A 416 5.64 -4.80 -5.69
CA ALA A 416 5.45 -3.74 -6.68
C ALA A 416 4.41 -4.10 -7.75
N SER A 417 3.91 -3.10 -8.48
CA SER A 417 2.86 -3.31 -9.46
C SER A 417 2.94 -2.43 -10.70
N ILE A 418 2.47 -2.98 -11.82
CA ILE A 418 2.13 -2.25 -13.03
C ILE A 418 0.61 -2.25 -13.17
N ASN A 419 -0.02 -1.10 -13.30
CA ASN A 419 -1.47 -0.95 -13.39
C ASN A 419 -1.88 -0.32 -14.73
N MET A 420 -2.71 -1.00 -15.49
CA MET A 420 -3.33 -0.50 -16.72
C MET A 420 -4.83 -0.31 -16.48
N HIS A 421 -5.33 0.91 -16.66
CA HIS A 421 -6.72 1.26 -16.30
C HIS A 421 -7.65 1.45 -17.51
N SER A 422 -7.13 1.94 -18.62
CA SER A 422 -7.93 2.15 -19.83
C SER A 422 -8.20 0.83 -20.55
N ASP A 423 -9.36 0.69 -21.15
CA ASP A 423 -9.79 -0.52 -21.86
C ASP A 423 -9.11 -0.74 -23.22
N THR A 424 -8.32 0.21 -23.70
CA THR A 424 -7.64 0.15 -25.00
C THR A 424 -6.11 0.23 -24.89
N ASP A 425 -5.53 0.35 -23.71
CA ASP A 425 -4.09 0.50 -23.54
C ASP A 425 -3.31 -0.75 -23.99
N VAL A 426 -2.22 -0.49 -24.71
CA VAL A 426 -1.24 -1.51 -25.14
C VAL A 426 0.08 -1.27 -24.43
N LEU A 427 0.62 -2.31 -23.80
CA LEU A 427 1.95 -2.29 -23.17
C LEU A 427 2.87 -3.29 -23.92
N ASN A 428 3.91 -2.77 -24.53
CA ASN A 428 4.95 -3.55 -25.18
C ASN A 428 6.25 -3.53 -24.37
N VAL A 429 6.81 -4.70 -24.08
CA VAL A 429 8.03 -4.85 -23.27
C VAL A 429 9.00 -5.80 -23.93
N ASP A 430 10.28 -5.42 -24.05
CA ASP A 430 11.29 -6.36 -24.58
C ASP A 430 11.66 -7.41 -23.52
N GLY A 431 12.07 -6.98 -22.32
CA GLY A 431 12.35 -7.88 -21.20
C GLY A 431 11.50 -7.56 -19.96
N LEU A 432 10.71 -8.53 -19.50
CA LEU A 432 9.88 -8.39 -18.28
C LEU A 432 10.31 -9.41 -17.22
N VAL A 433 10.73 -8.90 -16.08
CA VAL A 433 11.00 -9.70 -14.88
C VAL A 433 9.97 -9.37 -13.83
N VAL A 434 9.20 -10.36 -13.37
CA VAL A 434 8.19 -10.23 -12.31
C VAL A 434 8.52 -11.22 -11.20
N ASN A 435 8.85 -10.71 -10.00
CA ASN A 435 9.23 -11.53 -8.88
C ASN A 435 8.48 -11.12 -7.62
N ASN A 436 7.52 -11.96 -7.14
CA ASN A 436 6.63 -11.63 -6.03
C ASN A 436 5.97 -10.25 -6.21
N ALA A 437 5.40 -10.02 -7.38
CA ALA A 437 4.86 -8.74 -7.83
C ALA A 437 3.69 -8.93 -8.79
N SER A 438 3.03 -7.85 -9.22
CA SER A 438 1.83 -7.94 -10.03
C SER A 438 1.80 -7.07 -11.27
N VAL A 439 1.13 -7.58 -12.31
CA VAL A 439 0.67 -6.83 -13.48
C VAL A 439 -0.86 -6.81 -13.48
N ASN A 440 -1.46 -5.64 -13.44
CA ASN A 440 -2.91 -5.46 -13.28
C ASN A 440 -3.53 -4.85 -14.53
N MET A 441 -4.25 -5.65 -15.30
CA MET A 441 -4.99 -5.27 -16.50
C MET A 441 -6.45 -5.00 -16.12
N GLN A 442 -6.78 -3.76 -15.78
CA GLN A 442 -8.08 -3.39 -15.20
C GLN A 442 -9.06 -2.76 -16.21
N GLY A 443 -8.67 -2.58 -17.46
CA GLY A 443 -9.50 -1.98 -18.52
C GLY A 443 -10.52 -2.93 -19.09
N GLY A 444 -10.12 -4.09 -19.57
CA GLY A 444 -11.04 -5.07 -20.14
C GLY A 444 -10.53 -5.74 -21.43
N GLU A 445 -11.45 -6.10 -22.34
CA GLU A 445 -11.19 -7.02 -23.45
C GLU A 445 -10.22 -6.51 -24.53
N ASN A 446 -10.01 -5.20 -24.65
CA ASN A 446 -9.13 -4.63 -25.66
C ASN A 446 -7.72 -4.34 -25.13
N GLN A 447 -7.46 -4.48 -23.84
CA GLN A 447 -6.12 -4.31 -23.30
C GLN A 447 -5.18 -5.40 -23.80
N LYS A 448 -3.94 -5.00 -24.09
CA LYS A 448 -2.92 -5.94 -24.53
C LYS A 448 -1.58 -5.69 -23.88
N VAL A 449 -0.95 -6.76 -23.40
CA VAL A 449 0.45 -6.77 -22.96
C VAL A 449 1.21 -7.74 -23.83
N SER A 450 2.23 -7.25 -24.55
CA SER A 450 3.13 -8.08 -25.37
C SER A 450 4.55 -8.00 -24.82
N VAL A 451 5.13 -9.14 -24.54
CA VAL A 451 6.46 -9.27 -23.95
C VAL A 451 7.34 -10.14 -24.86
N ASN A 452 8.55 -9.69 -25.20
CA ASN A 452 9.46 -10.58 -25.95
C ASN A 452 10.05 -11.64 -25.02
N LYS A 453 10.60 -11.24 -23.87
CA LYS A 453 11.26 -12.16 -22.93
C LYS A 453 10.68 -12.02 -21.53
N LEU A 454 10.24 -13.13 -20.94
CA LEU A 454 9.62 -13.16 -19.61
C LEU A 454 10.44 -14.02 -18.64
N ALA A 455 10.69 -13.47 -17.45
CA ALA A 455 11.07 -14.21 -16.27
C ALA A 455 10.03 -13.94 -15.16
N ALA A 456 9.34 -14.98 -14.68
CA ALA A 456 8.24 -14.84 -13.73
C ALA A 456 8.43 -15.80 -12.56
N ARG A 457 8.38 -15.28 -11.32
CA ARG A 457 8.47 -16.11 -10.10
C ARG A 457 7.50 -15.57 -9.07
N SER A 458 6.55 -16.41 -8.62
CA SER A 458 5.44 -15.97 -7.78
C SER A 458 4.79 -14.69 -8.34
N ALA A 459 4.66 -14.65 -9.65
CA ALA A 459 4.14 -13.51 -10.39
C ALA A 459 2.62 -13.56 -10.46
N SER A 460 1.97 -12.41 -10.32
CA SER A 460 0.51 -12.28 -10.40
C SER A 460 0.11 -11.42 -11.60
N LEU A 461 -0.79 -11.96 -12.44
CA LEU A 461 -1.44 -11.26 -13.53
C LEU A 461 -2.94 -11.15 -13.21
N ASN A 462 -3.40 -9.96 -12.89
CA ASN A 462 -4.82 -9.72 -12.62
C ASN A 462 -5.48 -9.11 -13.85
N MET A 463 -6.43 -9.82 -14.44
CA MET A 463 -7.08 -9.41 -15.67
C MET A 463 -8.57 -9.19 -15.44
N LYS A 464 -9.07 -7.99 -15.76
CA LYS A 464 -10.50 -7.72 -15.70
C LYS A 464 -11.23 -8.55 -16.75
N ALA A 465 -12.24 -9.24 -16.31
CA ALA A 465 -13.04 -10.15 -17.12
C ALA A 465 -14.53 -9.82 -17.04
N SER A 466 -15.29 -10.24 -18.04
CA SER A 466 -16.74 -10.18 -18.06
C SER A 466 -17.31 -11.42 -18.74
N THR A 467 -18.55 -11.79 -18.42
CA THR A 467 -19.29 -12.86 -19.09
C THR A 467 -20.75 -12.48 -19.26
N LYS A 468 -21.38 -12.95 -20.33
CA LYS A 468 -22.81 -12.74 -20.60
C LYS A 468 -23.63 -14.03 -20.47
N ASP A 469 -22.99 -15.17 -20.68
CA ASP A 469 -23.64 -16.48 -20.77
C ASP A 469 -23.10 -17.50 -19.77
N GLY A 470 -22.15 -17.11 -18.91
CA GLY A 470 -21.49 -17.98 -17.94
C GLY A 470 -20.64 -19.11 -18.57
N LYS A 471 -20.36 -19.05 -19.88
CA LYS A 471 -19.58 -20.03 -20.63
C LYS A 471 -18.45 -19.41 -21.43
N SER A 472 -18.62 -18.14 -21.80
CA SER A 472 -17.67 -17.36 -22.58
C SER A 472 -17.22 -16.16 -21.76
N ILE A 473 -15.92 -16.05 -21.52
CA ILE A 473 -15.29 -14.94 -20.80
C ILE A 473 -14.61 -14.01 -21.80
N GLN A 474 -14.80 -12.72 -21.63
CA GLN A 474 -14.13 -11.64 -22.35
C GLN A 474 -13.13 -10.97 -21.40
N THR A 475 -11.87 -10.88 -21.83
CA THR A 475 -10.78 -10.25 -21.07
C THR A 475 -9.68 -9.78 -22.02
N GLY A 476 -8.72 -9.00 -21.53
CA GLY A 476 -7.54 -8.56 -22.28
C GLY A 476 -6.63 -9.71 -22.72
N GLN A 477 -5.53 -9.37 -23.36
CA GLN A 477 -4.53 -10.33 -23.85
C GLN A 477 -3.16 -10.09 -23.22
N PHE A 478 -2.52 -11.16 -22.76
CA PHE A 478 -1.13 -11.18 -22.33
C PHE A 478 -0.38 -12.25 -23.15
N GLU A 479 0.66 -11.84 -23.87
CA GLU A 479 1.42 -12.77 -24.71
C GLU A 479 2.93 -12.61 -24.56
N VAL A 480 3.66 -13.74 -24.64
CA VAL A 480 5.12 -13.77 -24.72
C VAL A 480 5.53 -14.26 -26.09
N LEU A 481 6.33 -13.46 -26.81
CA LEU A 481 6.60 -13.65 -28.23
C LEU A 481 7.85 -14.50 -28.49
N GLU A 482 8.94 -14.31 -27.74
CA GLU A 482 10.24 -14.96 -28.01
C GLU A 482 10.58 -16.08 -27.02
N SER A 483 10.75 -15.74 -25.73
CA SER A 483 11.26 -16.71 -24.76
C SER A 483 10.75 -16.49 -23.34
N VAL A 484 10.72 -17.59 -22.58
CA VAL A 484 10.38 -17.62 -21.14
C VAL A 484 11.53 -18.27 -20.40
N GLU A 485 11.97 -17.69 -19.29
CA GLU A 485 12.98 -18.27 -18.40
C GLU A 485 12.48 -19.59 -17.80
N GLU A 486 13.35 -20.60 -17.77
CA GLU A 486 13.03 -21.92 -17.20
C GLU A 486 12.64 -21.80 -15.71
N GLY A 487 11.56 -22.47 -15.33
CA GLY A 487 11.00 -22.43 -13.98
C GLY A 487 10.14 -21.21 -13.70
N SER A 488 9.71 -20.47 -14.71
CA SER A 488 8.74 -19.39 -14.56
C SER A 488 7.36 -19.92 -14.16
N ASP A 489 6.71 -19.21 -13.22
CA ASP A 489 5.34 -19.45 -12.76
C ASP A 489 4.52 -18.15 -12.74
N LEU A 490 3.27 -18.24 -13.16
CA LEU A 490 2.35 -17.09 -13.31
C LEU A 490 0.96 -17.45 -12.81
N GLY A 491 0.54 -16.82 -11.72
CA GLY A 491 -0.85 -16.86 -11.27
C GLY A 491 -1.69 -15.81 -12.03
N VAL A 492 -2.76 -16.26 -12.67
CA VAL A 492 -3.67 -15.39 -13.45
C VAL A 492 -5.02 -15.35 -12.76
N THR A 493 -5.40 -14.20 -12.24
CA THR A 493 -6.71 -14.00 -11.61
C THR A 493 -7.64 -13.21 -12.54
N LEU A 494 -8.79 -13.81 -12.88
CA LEU A 494 -9.83 -13.16 -13.67
C LEU A 494 -10.74 -12.36 -12.72
N THR A 495 -10.56 -11.05 -12.67
CA THR A 495 -11.29 -10.13 -11.77
C THR A 495 -12.54 -9.56 -12.44
N GLY A 496 -13.51 -9.06 -11.64
CA GLY A 496 -14.76 -8.50 -12.17
C GLY A 496 -15.86 -9.54 -12.45
N ILE A 497 -15.52 -10.82 -12.36
CA ILE A 497 -16.44 -11.96 -12.33
C ILE A 497 -16.11 -12.85 -11.14
N THR A 498 -17.07 -13.65 -10.72
CA THR A 498 -16.93 -14.69 -9.70
C THR A 498 -17.42 -16.02 -10.23
N SER A 499 -17.16 -17.10 -9.51
CA SER A 499 -17.66 -18.42 -9.86
C SER A 499 -19.20 -18.50 -9.92
N ASP A 500 -19.91 -17.61 -9.23
CA ASP A 500 -21.38 -17.51 -9.30
C ASP A 500 -21.87 -17.09 -10.69
N ASP A 501 -21.05 -16.34 -11.44
CA ASP A 501 -21.35 -15.92 -12.81
C ASP A 501 -21.14 -17.05 -13.84
N ILE A 502 -20.52 -18.17 -13.44
CA ILE A 502 -20.09 -19.24 -14.34
C ILE A 502 -21.10 -20.40 -14.32
N GLN A 503 -21.61 -20.78 -15.50
CA GLN A 503 -22.51 -21.94 -15.68
C GLN A 503 -21.76 -23.24 -16.01
N ASP A 504 -20.62 -23.13 -16.72
CA ASP A 504 -19.80 -24.25 -17.15
C ASP A 504 -18.32 -23.87 -16.99
N ALA A 505 -17.69 -24.38 -15.96
CA ALA A 505 -16.31 -24.05 -15.61
C ALA A 505 -15.31 -24.40 -16.73
N GLN A 506 -15.48 -25.58 -17.38
CA GLN A 506 -14.60 -26.00 -18.45
C GLN A 506 -14.76 -25.12 -19.70
N ALA A 507 -16.00 -24.83 -20.13
CA ALA A 507 -16.26 -23.96 -21.27
C ALA A 507 -15.74 -22.52 -21.02
N ALA A 508 -15.92 -21.99 -19.81
CA ALA A 508 -15.41 -20.69 -19.41
C ALA A 508 -13.88 -20.63 -19.49
N MET A 509 -13.16 -21.59 -18.91
CA MET A 509 -11.70 -21.66 -18.99
C MET A 509 -11.19 -21.92 -20.41
N ASP A 510 -11.91 -22.70 -21.22
CA ASP A 510 -11.58 -22.91 -22.64
C ASP A 510 -11.72 -21.62 -23.47
N SER A 511 -12.64 -20.74 -23.12
CA SER A 511 -12.82 -19.45 -23.81
C SER A 511 -11.63 -18.51 -23.65
N VAL A 512 -10.90 -18.59 -22.52
CA VAL A 512 -9.71 -17.75 -22.21
C VAL A 512 -8.37 -18.47 -22.42
N LYS A 513 -8.37 -19.61 -23.13
CA LYS A 513 -7.11 -20.37 -23.36
C LYS A 513 -6.07 -19.60 -24.18
N ASN A 514 -6.51 -18.70 -25.07
CA ASN A 514 -5.67 -17.91 -25.96
C ASN A 514 -5.46 -16.46 -25.47
N THR A 515 -6.02 -16.07 -24.32
CA THR A 515 -5.84 -14.71 -23.77
C THR A 515 -4.56 -14.55 -22.99
N VAL A 516 -4.00 -15.64 -22.46
CA VAL A 516 -2.69 -15.70 -21.82
C VAL A 516 -1.84 -16.74 -22.56
N VAL A 517 -0.94 -16.25 -23.42
CA VAL A 517 -0.11 -17.08 -24.30
C VAL A 517 1.34 -17.02 -23.81
N VAL A 518 1.71 -17.93 -22.92
CA VAL A 518 3.06 -18.03 -22.35
C VAL A 518 3.53 -19.49 -22.48
N LYS A 519 4.46 -19.74 -23.38
CA LYS A 519 4.99 -21.09 -23.59
C LYS A 519 6.25 -21.30 -22.75
N GLY A 520 6.28 -22.36 -21.95
CA GLY A 520 7.43 -22.68 -21.10
C GLY A 520 7.29 -22.22 -19.64
N ALA A 521 6.18 -21.60 -19.26
CA ALA A 521 5.84 -21.31 -17.86
C ALA A 521 4.72 -22.22 -17.35
N THR A 522 4.66 -22.42 -16.05
CA THR A 522 3.46 -22.93 -15.39
C THR A 522 2.49 -21.78 -15.16
N ILE A 523 1.24 -21.93 -15.60
CA ILE A 523 0.19 -20.90 -15.48
C ILE A 523 -0.96 -21.50 -14.67
N GLU A 524 -1.36 -20.83 -13.61
CA GLU A 524 -2.58 -21.12 -12.87
C GLU A 524 -3.60 -20.01 -13.09
N LYS A 525 -4.72 -20.35 -13.74
CA LYS A 525 -5.84 -19.42 -13.95
C LYS A 525 -6.91 -19.63 -12.91
N THR A 526 -7.34 -18.55 -12.29
CA THR A 526 -8.30 -18.54 -11.19
C THR A 526 -9.46 -17.61 -11.48
N ILE A 527 -10.69 -18.09 -11.26
CA ILE A 527 -11.89 -17.27 -11.08
C ILE A 527 -12.22 -17.34 -9.60
N VAL A 528 -12.22 -16.20 -8.92
CA VAL A 528 -12.41 -16.14 -7.48
C VAL A 528 -13.79 -16.67 -7.06
N GLU A 529 -13.87 -17.19 -5.83
CA GLU A 529 -15.12 -17.69 -5.29
C GLU A 529 -16.20 -16.62 -5.28
N GLY A 530 -17.44 -17.04 -5.60
CA GLY A 530 -18.63 -16.22 -5.48
C GLY A 530 -19.19 -16.21 -4.06
N ASP A 531 -20.45 -15.91 -3.95
CA ASP A 531 -21.17 -16.02 -2.67
C ASP A 531 -21.65 -17.45 -2.40
N LEU A 532 -21.90 -18.21 -3.48
CA LEU A 532 -22.46 -19.56 -3.39
C LEU A 532 -21.54 -20.66 -3.93
N ARG A 533 -20.70 -20.34 -4.94
CA ARG A 533 -19.80 -21.29 -5.58
C ARG A 533 -18.36 -21.03 -5.24
N GLY A 534 -17.59 -22.08 -5.06
CA GLY A 534 -16.17 -22.01 -4.74
C GLY A 534 -15.31 -21.60 -5.94
N GLU A 535 -14.08 -21.28 -5.67
CA GLU A 535 -13.07 -20.89 -6.65
C GLU A 535 -12.96 -21.89 -7.81
N ILE A 536 -12.81 -21.39 -9.04
CA ILE A 536 -12.54 -22.21 -10.22
C ILE A 536 -11.10 -22.04 -10.65
N THR A 537 -10.34 -23.15 -10.71
CA THR A 537 -8.91 -23.14 -11.09
C THR A 537 -8.64 -24.07 -12.26
N GLU A 538 -7.70 -23.65 -13.13
CA GLU A 538 -7.13 -24.46 -14.20
C GLU A 538 -5.62 -24.23 -14.27
N THR A 539 -4.85 -25.28 -14.28
CA THR A 539 -3.38 -25.23 -14.42
C THR A 539 -2.97 -25.61 -15.84
N THR A 540 -2.13 -24.80 -16.48
CA THR A 540 -1.40 -25.13 -17.70
C THR A 540 0.07 -25.32 -17.33
N ALA A 541 0.61 -26.52 -17.53
CA ALA A 541 2.02 -26.82 -17.26
C ALA A 541 2.95 -26.20 -18.31
N ALA A 542 4.25 -26.14 -18.02
CA ALA A 542 5.27 -25.58 -18.92
C ALA A 542 5.35 -26.27 -20.29
N ASP A 543 4.97 -27.54 -20.38
CA ASP A 543 4.87 -28.29 -21.63
C ASP A 543 3.59 -28.01 -22.44
N GLY A 544 2.69 -27.15 -21.93
CA GLY A 544 1.43 -26.80 -22.54
C GLY A 544 0.27 -27.74 -22.23
N SER A 545 0.46 -28.77 -21.41
CA SER A 545 -0.62 -29.66 -20.97
C SER A 545 -1.51 -28.92 -19.98
N ARG A 546 -2.85 -29.06 -20.15
CA ARG A 546 -3.86 -28.40 -19.31
C ARG A 546 -4.55 -29.41 -18.40
N SER A 547 -4.80 -29.04 -17.18
CA SER A 547 -5.70 -29.75 -16.28
C SER A 547 -7.16 -29.50 -16.66
N ILE A 548 -8.06 -30.37 -16.19
CA ILE A 548 -9.51 -30.07 -16.25
C ILE A 548 -9.81 -28.98 -15.21
N ALA A 549 -10.65 -28.00 -15.59
CA ALA A 549 -11.09 -26.96 -14.68
C ALA A 549 -11.80 -27.56 -13.45
N LYS A 550 -11.40 -27.16 -12.28
CA LYS A 550 -11.92 -27.64 -10.98
C LYS A 550 -12.61 -26.52 -10.25
N THR A 551 -13.75 -26.82 -9.67
CA THR A 551 -14.45 -25.93 -8.74
C THR A 551 -14.17 -26.42 -7.32
N ALA A 552 -13.65 -25.57 -6.46
CA ALA A 552 -13.44 -25.84 -5.05
C ALA A 552 -14.75 -25.72 -4.25
N GLU A 553 -14.78 -26.20 -3.01
CA GLU A 553 -15.87 -25.90 -2.11
C GLU A 553 -15.85 -24.42 -1.74
N ASN A 554 -17.04 -23.80 -1.67
CA ASN A 554 -17.15 -22.37 -1.31
C ASN A 554 -16.94 -22.19 0.21
N THR A 555 -15.95 -21.39 0.60
CA THR A 555 -15.58 -21.22 2.02
C THR A 555 -16.64 -20.47 2.81
N LYS A 556 -17.38 -19.55 2.19
CA LYS A 556 -18.49 -18.80 2.81
C LYS A 556 -19.70 -19.71 3.02
N LEU A 557 -20.04 -20.52 2.03
CA LEU A 557 -21.13 -21.50 2.15
C LEU A 557 -20.81 -22.56 3.21
N LEU A 558 -19.56 -23.01 3.29
CA LEU A 558 -19.10 -23.93 4.33
C LEU A 558 -19.25 -23.28 5.71
N SER A 559 -18.87 -22.03 5.86
CA SER A 559 -19.06 -21.30 7.13
C SER A 559 -20.54 -21.08 7.46
N MET A 560 -21.41 -20.84 6.48
CA MET A 560 -22.88 -20.76 6.69
C MET A 560 -23.45 -22.10 7.18
N LYS A 561 -23.01 -23.23 6.64
CA LYS A 561 -23.35 -24.57 7.17
C LYS A 561 -22.89 -24.70 8.62
N GLY A 562 -21.67 -24.22 8.93
CA GLY A 562 -21.13 -24.20 10.29
C GLY A 562 -21.96 -23.35 11.26
N VAL A 563 -22.45 -22.19 10.82
CA VAL A 563 -23.35 -21.32 11.59
C VAL A 563 -24.62 -22.09 11.99
N ASN A 564 -25.26 -22.78 11.03
CA ASN A 564 -26.43 -23.60 11.32
C ASN A 564 -26.10 -24.74 12.31
N ALA A 565 -24.98 -25.43 12.09
CA ALA A 565 -24.56 -26.53 12.97
C ALA A 565 -24.29 -26.07 14.40
N ALA A 566 -23.67 -24.90 14.59
CA ALA A 566 -23.27 -24.40 15.92
C ALA A 566 -24.47 -24.25 16.89
N ALA A 567 -25.56 -23.62 16.44
CA ALA A 567 -26.76 -23.44 17.24
C ALA A 567 -27.40 -24.79 17.63
N LEU A 568 -27.43 -25.77 16.69
CA LEU A 568 -27.97 -27.10 16.91
C LEU A 568 -27.09 -27.90 17.86
N VAL A 569 -25.78 -27.85 17.74
CA VAL A 569 -24.82 -28.50 18.67
C VAL A 569 -24.97 -27.93 20.08
N ALA A 570 -25.05 -26.60 20.22
CA ALA A 570 -25.24 -25.92 21.49
C ALA A 570 -26.53 -26.41 22.21
N TRP A 571 -27.66 -26.51 21.47
CA TRP A 571 -28.89 -27.03 22.03
C TRP A 571 -28.78 -28.52 22.46
N ARG A 572 -28.15 -29.36 21.64
CA ARG A 572 -27.93 -30.77 21.91
C ARG A 572 -27.06 -30.98 23.16
N ASP A 573 -25.98 -30.27 23.29
CA ASP A 573 -25.02 -30.46 24.40
C ASP A 573 -25.60 -30.02 25.75
N GLU A 574 -26.51 -29.04 25.79
CA GLU A 574 -27.16 -28.62 27.04
C GLU A 574 -28.01 -29.69 27.72
N VAL A 575 -28.48 -30.68 26.99
CA VAL A 575 -29.27 -31.78 27.59
C VAL A 575 -28.41 -32.67 28.49
N ALA A 576 -27.15 -32.89 28.16
CA ALA A 576 -26.24 -33.67 28.97
C ALA A 576 -26.16 -33.12 30.42
N TYR A 577 -26.15 -31.80 30.58
CA TYR A 577 -26.05 -31.13 31.87
C TYR A 577 -27.32 -31.25 32.70
N THR A 578 -28.51 -31.26 32.08
CA THR A 578 -29.76 -31.48 32.81
C THR A 578 -29.90 -32.92 33.27
N ASN A 579 -29.44 -33.92 32.53
CA ASN A 579 -29.35 -35.31 32.97
C ASN A 579 -28.45 -35.46 34.19
N GLN A 580 -27.32 -34.75 34.20
CA GLN A 580 -26.43 -34.75 35.39
C GLN A 580 -27.10 -34.16 36.62
N ARG A 581 -27.96 -33.16 36.46
CA ARG A 581 -28.76 -32.63 37.57
C ARG A 581 -29.69 -33.68 38.17
N MET A 582 -30.33 -34.52 37.36
CA MET A 582 -31.19 -35.60 37.84
C MET A 582 -30.41 -36.71 38.59
N GLU A 583 -29.15 -36.96 38.22
CA GLU A 583 -28.25 -37.84 38.96
C GLU A 583 -27.96 -37.30 40.36
N PHE A 584 -27.74 -36.02 40.52
CA PHE A 584 -27.54 -35.34 41.78
C PHE A 584 -28.79 -35.42 42.65
N LEU A 585 -30.00 -35.23 42.08
CA LEU A 585 -31.26 -35.30 42.83
C LEU A 585 -31.54 -36.65 43.43
N ARG A 586 -31.23 -37.73 42.72
CA ARG A 586 -31.39 -39.12 43.24
C ARG A 586 -30.58 -39.35 44.48
N ASP A 587 -29.45 -38.72 44.59
CA ASP A 587 -28.53 -38.92 45.72
C ASP A 587 -28.85 -38.01 46.92
N ASN A 588 -29.72 -36.98 46.75
CA ASN A 588 -30.02 -35.97 47.77
C ASN A 588 -31.51 -35.58 47.79
N SER A 589 -32.37 -36.48 48.18
CA SER A 589 -33.82 -36.26 48.34
C SER A 589 -34.17 -35.50 49.64
N HIS A 590 -34.45 -34.20 49.54
CA HIS A 590 -34.91 -33.39 50.66
C HIS A 590 -36.12 -32.51 50.20
N ALA A 591 -36.94 -32.06 51.16
CA ALA A 591 -38.29 -31.56 50.89
C ALA A 591 -38.37 -30.40 49.90
N TYR A 592 -37.54 -29.37 50.02
CA TYR A 592 -37.51 -28.19 49.12
C TYR A 592 -36.07 -27.64 49.01
N GLY A 593 -35.66 -27.28 47.82
CA GLY A 593 -34.33 -26.68 47.61
C GLY A 593 -34.27 -25.77 46.43
N ALA A 594 -33.41 -24.75 46.54
CA ALA A 594 -33.00 -23.93 45.41
C ALA A 594 -31.56 -24.25 45.05
N TRP A 595 -31.21 -24.09 43.77
CA TRP A 595 -29.90 -24.43 43.28
C TRP A 595 -29.45 -23.51 42.13
N ALA A 596 -28.18 -23.45 41.93
CA ALA A 596 -27.56 -22.78 40.79
C ALA A 596 -26.38 -23.58 40.28
N GLN A 597 -26.14 -23.53 38.97
CA GLN A 597 -24.97 -24.15 38.38
C GLN A 597 -24.45 -23.28 37.20
N VAL A 598 -23.13 -23.40 36.94
CA VAL A 598 -22.49 -22.90 35.77
C VAL A 598 -21.89 -24.09 35.03
N TYR A 599 -22.09 -24.15 33.74
CA TYR A 599 -21.53 -25.19 32.90
C TYR A 599 -21.18 -24.68 31.53
N GLY A 600 -20.33 -25.41 30.85
CA GLY A 600 -19.91 -25.09 29.49
C GLY A 600 -18.84 -26.04 29.01
N GLY A 601 -18.42 -25.85 27.80
CA GLY A 601 -17.44 -26.69 27.17
C GLY A 601 -17.03 -26.20 25.78
N GLU A 602 -16.22 -27.02 25.15
CA GLU A 602 -15.73 -26.77 23.78
C GLU A 602 -16.07 -27.99 22.92
N SER A 603 -16.86 -27.77 21.87
CA SER A 603 -17.27 -28.77 20.89
C SER A 603 -16.79 -28.41 19.49
N ALA A 604 -16.48 -29.41 18.67
CA ALA A 604 -16.03 -29.26 17.30
C ALA A 604 -16.91 -30.07 16.35
N TYR A 605 -17.19 -29.49 15.18
CA TYR A 605 -17.83 -30.14 14.04
C TYR A 605 -16.91 -30.00 12.84
N ASP A 606 -16.23 -31.12 12.49
CA ASP A 606 -15.10 -31.07 11.52
C ASP A 606 -15.55 -30.81 10.10
N ASP A 607 -16.73 -31.27 9.67
CA ASP A 607 -17.24 -31.11 8.29
C ASP A 607 -17.46 -29.64 7.87
N ALA A 608 -17.72 -28.76 8.83
CA ALA A 608 -17.86 -27.33 8.59
C ALA A 608 -16.78 -26.48 9.32
N SER A 609 -15.75 -27.14 9.84
CA SER A 609 -14.64 -26.52 10.59
C SER A 609 -15.12 -25.60 11.72
N VAL A 610 -16.11 -26.07 12.50
CA VAL A 610 -16.68 -25.33 13.63
C VAL A 610 -15.96 -25.69 14.92
N ASP A 611 -15.46 -24.65 15.60
CA ASP A 611 -15.03 -24.71 16.99
C ASP A 611 -16.03 -23.88 17.83
N LEU A 612 -16.86 -24.57 18.66
CA LEU A 612 -17.91 -23.93 19.46
C LEU A 612 -17.54 -23.97 20.95
N THR A 613 -17.50 -22.80 21.57
CA THR A 613 -17.36 -22.64 23.02
C THR A 613 -18.69 -22.18 23.63
N THR A 614 -19.19 -22.86 24.62
CA THR A 614 -20.44 -22.50 25.32
C THR A 614 -20.21 -22.24 26.81
N THR A 615 -20.97 -21.27 27.34
CA THR A 615 -21.05 -21.02 28.80
C THR A 615 -22.50 -20.76 29.19
N THR A 616 -23.00 -21.51 30.17
CA THR A 616 -24.39 -21.43 30.62
C THR A 616 -24.46 -21.19 32.12
N VAL A 617 -25.34 -20.29 32.52
CA VAL A 617 -25.75 -20.12 33.93
C VAL A 617 -27.18 -20.63 34.06
N GLN A 618 -27.41 -21.53 35.00
CA GLN A 618 -28.73 -22.09 35.24
C GLN A 618 -29.10 -21.97 36.71
N VAL A 619 -30.35 -21.59 37.00
CA VAL A 619 -30.91 -21.52 38.33
C VAL A 619 -32.23 -22.30 38.40
N GLY A 620 -32.51 -22.92 39.50
CA GLY A 620 -33.72 -23.68 39.60
C GLY A 620 -34.14 -24.01 41.06
N ALA A 621 -35.30 -24.60 41.16
CA ALA A 621 -35.85 -25.09 42.44
C ALA A 621 -36.51 -26.44 42.25
N ASP A 622 -36.46 -27.25 43.27
CA ASP A 622 -37.05 -28.57 43.29
C ASP A 622 -37.74 -28.89 44.64
N ALA A 623 -38.71 -29.74 44.55
CA ALA A 623 -39.49 -30.17 45.69
C ALA A 623 -39.76 -31.68 45.64
N THR A 624 -39.83 -32.32 46.79
CA THR A 624 -40.31 -33.66 46.89
C THR A 624 -41.84 -33.67 46.96
N ILE A 625 -42.49 -34.32 46.00
CA ILE A 625 -43.96 -34.46 45.87
C ILE A 625 -44.30 -35.93 45.89
N GLY A 626 -44.74 -36.43 47.07
CA GLY A 626 -44.86 -37.87 47.31
C GLY A 626 -43.50 -38.54 47.20
N ASP A 627 -43.39 -39.52 46.32
CA ASP A 627 -42.13 -40.28 46.09
C ASP A 627 -41.29 -39.73 44.97
N TRP A 628 -41.71 -38.59 44.35
CA TRP A 628 -41.05 -37.94 43.25
C TRP A 628 -40.33 -36.63 43.69
N VAL A 629 -39.19 -36.42 43.19
CA VAL A 629 -38.58 -35.05 43.19
C VAL A 629 -38.86 -34.42 41.84
N ALA A 630 -39.53 -33.27 41.84
CA ALA A 630 -39.82 -32.50 40.63
C ALA A 630 -39.33 -31.07 40.77
N GLY A 631 -38.89 -30.47 39.66
CA GLY A 631 -38.37 -29.13 39.68
C GLY A 631 -38.50 -28.42 38.35
N ALA A 632 -38.17 -27.14 38.40
CA ALA A 632 -38.06 -26.27 37.23
C ALA A 632 -36.75 -25.50 37.29
N ALA A 633 -36.21 -25.17 36.12
CA ALA A 633 -34.99 -24.36 35.99
C ALA A 633 -35.09 -23.41 34.81
N PHE A 634 -34.42 -22.28 34.96
CA PHE A 634 -34.19 -21.31 33.90
C PHE A 634 -32.71 -21.20 33.63
N SER A 635 -32.30 -21.18 32.36
CA SER A 635 -30.92 -20.98 31.95
C SER A 635 -30.75 -19.90 30.89
N TYR A 636 -29.59 -19.26 30.93
CA TYR A 636 -29.05 -18.41 29.88
C TYR A 636 -27.71 -18.99 29.44
N MET A 637 -27.60 -19.23 28.16
CA MET A 637 -26.39 -19.71 27.49
C MET A 637 -25.85 -18.62 26.54
N SER A 638 -24.57 -18.45 26.52
CA SER A 638 -23.81 -17.75 25.47
C SER A 638 -22.86 -18.75 24.81
N GLY A 639 -22.86 -18.79 23.49
CA GLY A 639 -22.05 -19.68 22.69
C GLY A 639 -21.35 -18.90 21.59
N ASP A 640 -20.03 -19.04 21.51
CA ASP A 640 -19.18 -18.42 20.50
C ASP A 640 -18.63 -19.53 19.58
N ALA A 641 -18.86 -19.43 18.28
CA ALA A 641 -18.41 -20.41 17.29
C ALA A 641 -17.51 -19.76 16.26
N ASP A 642 -16.32 -20.31 16.09
CA ASP A 642 -15.36 -19.94 15.05
C ASP A 642 -15.38 -20.96 13.90
N MET A 643 -15.25 -20.46 12.67
CA MET A 643 -15.19 -21.24 11.43
C MET A 643 -14.07 -20.72 10.53
N SER A 644 -13.69 -21.48 9.50
CA SER A 644 -12.57 -21.13 8.61
C SER A 644 -12.69 -19.76 7.95
N ASN A 645 -13.92 -19.30 7.64
CA ASN A 645 -14.21 -18.00 7.02
C ASN A 645 -15.47 -17.36 7.63
N GLY A 646 -15.64 -17.44 8.95
CA GLY A 646 -16.81 -16.89 9.63
C GLY A 646 -16.81 -17.12 11.12
N GLN A 647 -17.84 -16.57 11.77
CA GLN A 647 -18.10 -16.71 13.20
C GLN A 647 -19.60 -16.65 13.47
N ALA A 648 -20.04 -17.19 14.60
CA ALA A 648 -21.42 -17.06 15.06
C ALA A 648 -21.48 -16.94 16.58
N ASP A 649 -22.28 -15.97 17.04
CA ASP A 649 -22.60 -15.76 18.44
C ASP A 649 -24.05 -16.21 18.68
N THR A 650 -24.28 -17.14 19.59
CA THR A 650 -25.61 -17.69 19.90
C THR A 650 -25.95 -17.48 21.35
N ASP A 651 -27.01 -16.76 21.62
CA ASP A 651 -27.61 -16.63 22.95
C ASP A 651 -28.84 -17.51 23.06
N ALA A 652 -29.00 -18.24 24.16
CA ALA A 652 -30.19 -19.01 24.38
C ALA A 652 -30.81 -18.81 25.79
N TYR A 653 -32.13 -18.72 25.82
CA TYR A 653 -32.92 -18.70 27.04
C TYR A 653 -33.78 -19.96 27.11
N THR A 654 -33.64 -20.75 28.19
CA THR A 654 -34.28 -22.05 28.29
C THR A 654 -35.05 -22.20 29.59
N LEU A 655 -36.27 -22.74 29.49
CA LEU A 655 -37.05 -23.23 30.61
C LEU A 655 -37.02 -24.77 30.62
N SER A 656 -36.68 -25.35 31.73
CA SER A 656 -36.60 -26.80 31.91
C SER A 656 -37.55 -27.25 33.04
N LEU A 657 -38.27 -28.35 32.80
CA LEU A 657 -39.06 -29.07 33.79
C LEU A 657 -38.52 -30.49 33.93
N TYR A 658 -38.35 -30.97 35.14
CA TYR A 658 -37.77 -32.28 35.35
C TYR A 658 -38.42 -32.99 36.54
N ALA A 659 -38.42 -34.34 36.50
CA ALA A 659 -38.85 -35.19 37.61
C ALA A 659 -37.95 -36.41 37.71
N SER A 660 -37.69 -36.84 38.93
CA SER A 660 -36.88 -38.02 39.24
C SER A 660 -37.54 -38.83 40.36
N ARG A 661 -37.51 -40.15 40.24
CA ARG A 661 -37.88 -41.07 41.30
C ARG A 661 -36.92 -42.25 41.43
N MET A 662 -36.49 -42.55 42.63
CA MET A 662 -35.78 -43.77 42.97
C MET A 662 -36.69 -44.66 43.83
N PHE A 663 -36.86 -45.88 43.42
CA PHE A 663 -37.65 -46.88 44.12
C PHE A 663 -36.77 -47.61 45.14
N ASP A 664 -37.40 -48.16 46.19
CA ASP A 664 -36.68 -48.94 47.20
C ASP A 664 -35.92 -50.14 46.65
N SER A 665 -36.36 -50.64 45.48
CA SER A 665 -35.66 -51.72 44.76
C SER A 665 -34.30 -51.31 44.17
N GLY A 666 -33.97 -50.05 44.11
CA GLY A 666 -32.84 -49.50 43.39
C GLY A 666 -33.15 -49.12 41.96
N LEU A 667 -34.36 -49.41 41.42
CA LEU A 667 -34.80 -48.86 40.09
C LEU A 667 -34.95 -47.33 40.20
N PHE A 668 -34.54 -46.61 39.16
CA PHE A 668 -34.84 -45.21 39.07
C PHE A 668 -35.37 -44.80 37.65
N VAL A 669 -36.18 -43.75 37.64
CA VAL A 669 -36.73 -43.16 36.42
C VAL A 669 -36.59 -41.64 36.50
N ASN A 670 -36.10 -41.05 35.45
CA ASN A 670 -36.01 -39.60 35.29
C ASN A 670 -36.71 -39.15 34.00
N GLY A 671 -37.31 -37.99 34.04
CA GLY A 671 -37.96 -37.34 32.89
C GLY A 671 -37.60 -35.87 32.82
N LEU A 672 -37.49 -35.37 31.61
CA LEU A 672 -37.11 -33.97 31.28
C LEU A 672 -37.95 -33.46 30.14
N ALA A 673 -38.38 -32.20 30.23
CA ALA A 673 -38.91 -31.41 29.12
C ALA A 673 -38.28 -30.02 29.13
N ARG A 674 -37.90 -29.52 27.98
CA ARG A 674 -37.23 -28.21 27.82
C ARG A 674 -37.85 -27.46 26.66
N TYR A 675 -37.94 -26.16 26.81
CA TYR A 675 -38.28 -25.21 25.76
C TYR A 675 -37.30 -24.03 25.82
N GLY A 676 -36.76 -23.65 24.70
CA GLY A 676 -35.83 -22.52 24.59
C GLY A 676 -36.01 -21.72 23.31
N ARG A 677 -35.43 -20.53 23.34
CA ARG A 677 -35.24 -19.68 22.14
C ARG A 677 -33.78 -19.38 22.02
N LEU A 678 -33.24 -19.65 20.84
CA LEU A 678 -31.89 -19.36 20.46
C LEU A 678 -31.92 -18.16 19.52
N SER A 679 -31.04 -17.17 19.70
CA SER A 679 -30.83 -16.03 18.83
C SER A 679 -29.39 -16.07 18.38
N THR A 680 -29.17 -16.09 17.08
CA THR A 680 -27.83 -16.23 16.49
C THR A 680 -27.52 -15.04 15.58
N ASP A 681 -26.42 -14.38 15.85
CA ASP A 681 -25.78 -13.41 14.97
C ASP A 681 -24.56 -14.06 14.30
N ALA A 682 -24.46 -13.98 12.99
CA ALA A 682 -23.46 -14.71 12.22
C ALA A 682 -22.82 -13.91 11.11
N THR A 683 -21.56 -14.22 10.84
CA THR A 683 -20.79 -13.70 9.71
C THR A 683 -20.13 -14.84 8.97
N ALA A 684 -20.24 -14.86 7.64
CA ALA A 684 -19.55 -15.80 6.76
C ALA A 684 -18.95 -15.03 5.57
N GLY A 685 -17.64 -14.72 5.66
CA GLY A 685 -16.96 -13.83 4.71
C GLY A 685 -17.58 -12.43 4.69
N ASN A 686 -18.29 -12.08 3.60
CA ASN A 686 -19.00 -10.79 3.45
C ASN A 686 -20.52 -10.90 3.68
N MET A 687 -20.98 -11.97 4.29
CA MET A 687 -22.37 -12.26 4.57
C MET A 687 -22.66 -12.15 6.06
N ASP A 688 -23.33 -11.10 6.49
CA ASP A 688 -23.81 -10.95 7.86
C ASP A 688 -25.32 -11.29 7.91
N GLY A 689 -25.74 -12.01 8.91
CA GLY A 689 -27.13 -12.38 9.10
C GLY A 689 -27.46 -12.67 10.56
N SER A 690 -28.74 -12.57 10.90
CA SER A 690 -29.23 -12.96 12.22
C SER A 690 -30.55 -13.70 12.08
N TYR A 691 -30.77 -14.68 12.98
CA TYR A 691 -31.96 -15.50 12.97
C TYR A 691 -32.29 -16.02 14.38
N ASP A 692 -33.54 -16.46 14.56
CA ASP A 692 -34.07 -16.96 15.83
C ASP A 692 -34.69 -18.36 15.66
N ASN A 693 -34.27 -19.31 16.45
CA ASN A 693 -34.87 -20.65 16.49
C ASN A 693 -35.63 -20.86 17.78
N ASN A 694 -36.77 -21.58 17.72
CA ASN A 694 -37.40 -22.12 18.89
C ASN A 694 -37.03 -23.58 19.01
N ALA A 695 -36.64 -24.00 20.20
CA ALA A 695 -36.18 -25.36 20.45
C ALA A 695 -36.98 -26.04 21.56
N PHE A 696 -37.29 -27.29 21.35
CA PHE A 696 -37.99 -28.15 22.32
C PHE A 696 -37.24 -29.47 22.50
N SER A 697 -37.15 -29.96 23.71
CA SER A 697 -36.63 -31.30 23.96
C SER A 697 -37.46 -32.02 25.02
N VAL A 698 -37.68 -33.31 24.81
CA VAL A 698 -38.30 -34.21 25.81
C VAL A 698 -37.48 -35.50 25.88
N GLY A 699 -37.20 -35.97 27.06
CA GLY A 699 -36.44 -37.18 27.23
C GLY A 699 -36.54 -37.76 28.63
N GLY A 700 -35.91 -38.91 28.80
CA GLY A 700 -35.83 -39.56 30.09
C GLY A 700 -34.82 -40.70 30.10
N ASN A 701 -34.48 -41.16 31.28
CA ASN A 701 -33.66 -42.33 31.46
C ASN A 701 -34.21 -43.25 32.58
N VAL A 702 -33.96 -44.53 32.44
CA VAL A 702 -34.26 -45.56 33.41
C VAL A 702 -33.00 -46.34 33.70
N GLY A 703 -32.79 -46.67 34.96
CA GLY A 703 -31.62 -47.47 35.39
C GLY A 703 -31.82 -48.12 36.71
N TYR A 704 -30.83 -48.83 37.16
CA TYR A 704 -30.87 -49.63 38.37
C TYR A 704 -29.58 -49.42 39.16
N ARG A 705 -29.73 -49.00 40.47
CA ARG A 705 -28.59 -48.86 41.39
C ARG A 705 -28.35 -50.19 42.10
N ILE A 706 -27.15 -50.72 41.88
CA ILE A 706 -26.62 -51.90 42.59
C ILE A 706 -25.59 -51.40 43.57
N THR A 707 -25.84 -51.55 44.89
CA THR A 707 -24.89 -51.14 45.92
C THR A 707 -24.14 -52.37 46.38
N PHE A 708 -22.84 -52.32 46.54
CA PHE A 708 -21.99 -53.36 47.05
C PHE A 708 -20.95 -52.78 48.01
N ALA A 709 -20.50 -53.56 48.99
CA ALA A 709 -19.50 -53.13 49.98
C ALA A 709 -19.87 -51.80 50.72
N GLU A 710 -21.19 -51.64 51.07
CA GLU A 710 -21.79 -50.55 51.84
C GLU A 710 -21.57 -49.10 51.27
N GLN A 711 -20.55 -48.91 50.52
CA GLN A 711 -20.18 -47.54 50.02
C GLN A 711 -19.99 -47.46 48.50
N ALA A 712 -19.89 -48.54 47.78
CA ALA A 712 -19.72 -48.55 46.35
C ALA A 712 -21.03 -48.89 45.62
N PHE A 713 -21.25 -48.25 44.48
CA PHE A 713 -22.41 -48.50 43.62
C PHE A 713 -22.03 -48.62 42.16
N VAL A 714 -22.89 -49.28 41.38
CA VAL A 714 -22.90 -49.24 39.92
C VAL A 714 -24.31 -49.03 39.42
N GLU A 715 -24.51 -48.16 38.45
CA GLU A 715 -25.81 -47.81 37.87
C GLU A 715 -25.76 -48.02 36.35
N PRO A 716 -26.11 -49.15 35.79
CA PRO A 716 -26.44 -49.27 34.38
C PRO A 716 -27.72 -48.46 34.10
N MET A 717 -27.74 -47.74 32.96
CA MET A 717 -28.87 -46.92 32.56
C MET A 717 -29.07 -46.93 31.05
N PHE A 718 -30.32 -46.75 30.63
CA PHE A 718 -30.77 -46.51 29.27
C PHE A 718 -31.51 -45.21 29.24
N GLY A 719 -31.17 -44.34 28.25
CA GLY A 719 -31.82 -43.08 28.01
C GLY A 719 -32.38 -42.98 26.59
N LEU A 720 -33.45 -42.22 26.44
CA LEU A 720 -33.99 -41.83 25.15
C LEU A 720 -34.40 -40.37 25.22
N GLN A 721 -34.06 -39.60 24.15
CA GLN A 721 -34.33 -38.20 24.07
C GLN A 721 -34.71 -37.82 22.64
N TYR A 722 -35.72 -36.97 22.52
CA TYR A 722 -36.08 -36.29 21.27
C TYR A 722 -35.87 -34.80 21.42
N ALA A 723 -35.28 -34.18 20.43
CA ALA A 723 -35.11 -32.74 20.32
C ALA A 723 -35.65 -32.27 18.96
N TYR A 724 -36.25 -31.11 18.97
CA TYR A 724 -36.77 -30.43 17.78
C TYR A 724 -36.38 -28.96 17.84
N VAL A 725 -35.81 -28.42 16.73
CA VAL A 725 -35.45 -27.02 16.59
C VAL A 725 -36.06 -26.50 15.30
N THR A 726 -36.85 -25.41 15.39
CA THR A 726 -37.47 -24.82 14.18
C THR A 726 -36.41 -24.15 13.32
N GLY A 727 -36.52 -24.32 12.01
CA GLY A 727 -35.76 -23.47 11.05
C GLY A 727 -36.21 -22.02 11.10
N ASP A 728 -35.37 -21.11 10.66
CA ASP A 728 -35.70 -19.70 10.42
C ASP A 728 -35.06 -19.21 9.10
N ASP A 729 -35.85 -18.58 8.26
CA ASP A 729 -35.40 -18.02 6.98
C ASP A 729 -34.87 -16.60 7.19
N TYR A 730 -33.67 -16.31 6.69
CA TYR A 730 -33.12 -14.97 6.77
C TYR A 730 -32.46 -14.53 5.45
N LYS A 731 -32.17 -13.24 5.37
CA LYS A 731 -31.47 -12.66 4.22
C LYS A 731 -30.19 -11.99 4.72
N ALA A 732 -29.05 -12.48 4.25
CA ALA A 732 -27.75 -11.91 4.58
C ALA A 732 -27.56 -10.51 3.95
N SER A 733 -26.61 -9.74 4.53
CA SER A 733 -26.28 -8.35 4.14
C SER A 733 -25.93 -8.20 2.66
N ASN A 734 -25.28 -9.20 2.06
CA ASN A 734 -24.93 -9.25 0.64
C ASN A 734 -26.09 -9.68 -0.28
N GLY A 735 -27.27 -10.01 0.29
CA GLY A 735 -28.48 -10.39 -0.46
C GLY A 735 -28.70 -11.88 -0.68
N VAL A 736 -27.83 -12.76 -0.18
CA VAL A 736 -28.07 -14.22 -0.14
C VAL A 736 -29.26 -14.49 0.77
N LYS A 737 -30.25 -15.27 0.25
CA LYS A 737 -31.35 -15.80 1.05
C LYS A 737 -30.95 -17.17 1.57
N VAL A 738 -31.10 -17.36 2.86
CA VAL A 738 -30.90 -18.62 3.57
C VAL A 738 -32.25 -19.15 4.01
N GLU A 739 -32.53 -20.39 3.66
CA GLU A 739 -33.72 -21.15 4.06
C GLU A 739 -33.22 -22.31 4.91
N GLN A 740 -33.71 -22.41 6.15
CA GLN A 740 -33.36 -23.49 7.10
C GLN A 740 -34.56 -24.37 7.32
N ASP A 741 -34.39 -25.67 7.15
CA ASP A 741 -35.40 -26.65 7.53
C ASP A 741 -35.39 -26.92 9.04
N ASP A 742 -36.46 -27.48 9.54
CA ASP A 742 -36.55 -27.90 10.95
C ASP A 742 -35.57 -29.04 11.24
N PHE A 743 -34.96 -29.03 12.41
CA PHE A 743 -34.01 -30.08 12.86
C PHE A 743 -34.67 -31.02 13.86
N ASP A 744 -34.49 -32.30 13.65
CA ASP A 744 -34.93 -33.38 14.55
C ASP A 744 -33.73 -34.21 15.01
N ALA A 745 -33.68 -34.52 16.30
CA ALA A 745 -32.72 -35.48 16.86
C ALA A 745 -33.43 -36.51 17.74
N LEU A 746 -33.09 -37.78 17.56
CA LEU A 746 -33.57 -38.88 18.42
C LEU A 746 -32.36 -39.65 18.95
N ILE A 747 -31.97 -39.35 20.18
CA ILE A 747 -30.76 -39.87 20.79
C ILE A 747 -31.10 -40.97 21.76
N ALA A 748 -30.57 -42.19 21.52
CA ALA A 748 -30.56 -43.29 22.50
C ALA A 748 -29.19 -43.40 23.18
N SER A 749 -29.17 -43.61 24.48
CA SER A 749 -27.98 -43.71 25.31
C SER A 749 -27.97 -44.97 26.12
N LEU A 750 -26.87 -45.72 26.10
CA LEU A 750 -26.60 -46.82 27.00
C LEU A 750 -25.36 -46.52 27.82
N GLY A 751 -25.55 -46.36 29.13
CA GLY A 751 -24.49 -45.87 30.01
C GLY A 751 -24.35 -46.68 31.30
N VAL A 752 -23.22 -46.43 31.95
CA VAL A 752 -22.93 -46.90 33.29
C VAL A 752 -22.30 -45.82 34.13
N ARG A 753 -22.78 -45.63 35.34
CA ARG A 753 -22.16 -44.77 36.35
C ARG A 753 -21.71 -45.65 37.52
N THR A 754 -20.51 -45.47 38.01
CA THR A 754 -19.96 -46.18 39.16
C THR A 754 -19.30 -45.18 40.10
N GLY A 755 -19.44 -45.44 41.41
CA GLY A 755 -18.92 -44.48 42.37
C GLY A 755 -18.79 -45.07 43.78
N PHE A 756 -18.32 -44.17 44.64
CA PHE A 756 -18.05 -44.47 46.04
C PHE A 756 -18.64 -43.32 46.89
N ASP A 757 -19.46 -43.69 47.85
CA ASP A 757 -20.06 -42.82 48.86
C ASP A 757 -19.11 -42.63 50.04
N PHE A 758 -18.82 -41.39 50.42
CA PHE A 758 -17.95 -41.12 51.56
C PHE A 758 -18.69 -41.36 52.87
N ALA A 759 -17.97 -41.74 53.91
CA ALA A 759 -18.56 -42.04 55.22
C ALA A 759 -19.39 -40.87 55.79
N LYS A 760 -20.54 -41.19 56.46
CA LYS A 760 -21.46 -40.22 57.07
C LYS A 760 -22.13 -39.28 56.07
N ASP A 761 -22.41 -39.71 54.84
CA ASP A 761 -23.03 -38.93 53.77
C ASP A 761 -22.29 -37.62 53.39
N ALA A 762 -20.95 -37.58 53.64
CA ALA A 762 -20.16 -36.41 53.40
C ALA A 762 -20.04 -36.02 51.89
N GLY A 763 -20.37 -37.00 51.01
CA GLY A 763 -20.34 -36.83 49.60
C GLY A 763 -20.00 -38.08 48.81
N LYS A 764 -19.69 -37.95 47.54
CA LYS A 764 -19.33 -39.08 46.67
C LYS A 764 -18.35 -38.67 45.54
N LEU A 765 -17.66 -39.66 45.04
CA LEU A 765 -16.87 -39.62 43.84
C LEU A 765 -17.43 -40.64 42.86
N TYR A 766 -17.56 -40.28 41.57
CA TYR A 766 -18.05 -41.20 40.55
C TYR A 766 -17.36 -41.01 39.20
N ALA A 767 -17.41 -42.07 38.41
CA ALA A 767 -17.05 -42.05 37.00
C ALA A 767 -18.25 -42.52 36.17
N ARG A 768 -18.38 -42.05 34.96
CA ARG A 768 -19.43 -42.45 34.03
C ARG A 768 -18.88 -42.71 32.63
N ALA A 769 -19.55 -43.58 31.90
CA ALA A 769 -19.31 -43.82 30.50
C ALA A 769 -20.64 -44.19 29.81
N SER A 770 -20.84 -43.69 28.59
CA SER A 770 -21.98 -44.06 27.75
C SER A 770 -21.61 -44.14 26.28
N VAL A 771 -22.32 -44.98 25.56
CA VAL A 771 -22.43 -44.94 24.11
C VAL A 771 -23.76 -44.31 23.76
N ASN A 772 -23.75 -43.38 22.83
CA ASN A 772 -24.92 -42.60 22.38
C ASN A 772 -25.03 -42.77 20.88
N HIS A 773 -26.28 -42.78 20.38
CA HIS A 773 -26.55 -42.82 18.95
C HIS A 773 -27.75 -41.91 18.62
N ASP A 774 -27.52 -40.99 17.70
CA ASP A 774 -28.56 -40.14 17.13
C ASP A 774 -29.05 -40.77 15.84
N PHE A 775 -30.36 -41.07 15.76
CA PHE A 775 -31.00 -41.70 14.62
C PHE A 775 -31.55 -40.76 13.59
N LEU A 776 -31.64 -39.47 13.89
CA LEU A 776 -32.24 -38.46 13.04
C LEU A 776 -31.22 -37.39 12.67
N GLY A 777 -30.60 -36.70 13.50
CA GLY A 777 -29.49 -35.75 13.46
C GLY A 777 -29.13 -34.99 12.16
N GLU A 778 -29.95 -35.09 11.14
CA GLU A 778 -29.72 -34.46 9.81
C GLU A 778 -30.63 -33.24 9.65
N VAL A 779 -30.15 -32.21 8.95
CA VAL A 779 -30.97 -31.05 8.57
C VAL A 779 -30.59 -30.55 7.19
N ASP A 780 -31.59 -30.27 6.38
CA ASP A 780 -31.41 -29.62 5.11
C ASP A 780 -31.51 -28.09 5.25
N GLY A 781 -30.94 -27.40 4.33
CA GLY A 781 -31.04 -25.97 4.16
C GLY A 781 -30.64 -25.57 2.76
N LYS A 782 -30.87 -24.31 2.41
CA LYS A 782 -30.61 -23.81 1.07
C LYS A 782 -30.15 -22.36 1.12
N ALA A 783 -29.03 -22.06 0.47
CA ALA A 783 -28.61 -20.71 0.20
C ALA A 783 -28.91 -20.35 -1.27
N SER A 784 -29.47 -19.16 -1.52
CA SER A 784 -29.86 -18.76 -2.87
C SER A 784 -29.63 -17.28 -3.15
N LYS A 785 -29.19 -16.95 -4.39
CA LYS A 785 -29.00 -15.58 -4.87
C LYS A 785 -29.00 -15.55 -6.41
N GLY A 786 -29.66 -14.56 -7.01
CA GLY A 786 -29.57 -14.33 -8.46
C GLY A 786 -30.01 -15.49 -9.36
N GLY A 787 -30.84 -16.42 -8.87
CA GLY A 787 -31.26 -17.63 -9.60
C GLY A 787 -30.38 -18.85 -9.35
N LEU A 788 -29.25 -18.69 -8.65
CA LEU A 788 -28.43 -19.80 -8.13
C LEU A 788 -28.98 -20.28 -6.80
N ALA A 789 -28.78 -21.55 -6.50
CA ALA A 789 -29.12 -22.15 -5.23
C ALA A 789 -28.19 -23.35 -4.93
N GLU A 790 -27.68 -23.38 -3.70
CA GLU A 790 -26.80 -24.44 -3.22
C GLU A 790 -27.35 -25.02 -1.91
N SER A 791 -27.14 -26.33 -1.71
CA SER A 791 -27.57 -27.04 -0.50
C SER A 791 -26.68 -26.71 0.69
N MET A 792 -27.32 -26.59 1.86
CA MET A 792 -26.67 -26.39 3.17
C MET A 792 -26.95 -27.59 4.08
N TYR A 793 -26.82 -28.79 3.57
CA TYR A 793 -27.01 -30.03 4.34
C TYR A 793 -25.95 -30.13 5.45
N VAL A 794 -26.44 -30.48 6.67
CA VAL A 794 -25.63 -30.71 7.87
C VAL A 794 -26.06 -32.04 8.47
N ASP A 795 -25.10 -32.91 8.79
CA ASP A 795 -25.30 -34.17 9.51
C ASP A 795 -24.61 -34.10 10.86
N LEU A 796 -25.38 -34.13 11.96
CA LEU A 796 -24.89 -34.14 13.34
C LEU A 796 -25.17 -35.52 13.99
N GLY A 797 -25.67 -36.47 13.22
CA GLY A 797 -26.07 -37.83 13.66
C GLY A 797 -24.89 -38.74 14.03
N GLY A 798 -25.20 -40.03 14.11
CA GLY A 798 -24.19 -41.04 14.29
C GLY A 798 -23.95 -41.44 15.72
N THR A 799 -22.84 -42.17 15.97
CA THR A 799 -22.50 -42.81 17.25
C THR A 799 -21.27 -42.17 17.88
N TRP A 800 -21.40 -41.80 19.16
CA TRP A 800 -20.28 -41.27 19.96
C TRP A 800 -20.22 -41.89 21.36
N PHE A 801 -19.04 -41.76 21.97
CA PHE A 801 -18.81 -42.20 23.36
C PHE A 801 -18.64 -40.97 24.24
N THR A 802 -19.29 -41.00 25.43
CA THR A 802 -19.11 -40.01 26.49
C THR A 802 -18.49 -40.66 27.69
N TYR A 803 -17.47 -40.05 28.28
CA TYR A 803 -16.87 -40.50 29.54
C TYR A 803 -16.46 -39.31 30.39
N GLY A 804 -16.52 -39.50 31.73
CA GLY A 804 -16.20 -38.43 32.64
C GLY A 804 -16.11 -38.86 34.08
N VAL A 805 -15.73 -37.90 34.92
CA VAL A 805 -15.63 -38.04 36.36
C VAL A 805 -16.35 -36.90 37.06
N GLY A 806 -16.90 -37.14 38.21
CA GLY A 806 -17.56 -36.10 38.99
C GLY A 806 -17.50 -36.38 40.48
N THR A 807 -17.79 -35.34 41.23
CA THR A 807 -17.81 -35.38 42.69
C THR A 807 -18.96 -34.56 43.24
N GLN A 808 -19.40 -34.90 44.42
CA GLN A 808 -20.39 -34.17 45.17
C GLN A 808 -19.94 -34.14 46.63
N PHE A 809 -20.16 -33.00 47.30
CA PHE A 809 -19.89 -32.86 48.74
C PHE A 809 -21.06 -32.16 49.42
N ASN A 810 -21.42 -32.65 50.59
CA ASN A 810 -22.36 -32.05 51.51
C ASN A 810 -21.54 -31.21 52.50
N ILE A 811 -21.50 -29.90 52.29
CA ILE A 811 -20.73 -28.97 53.12
C ILE A 811 -21.37 -28.79 54.49
N THR A 812 -22.69 -28.75 54.51
CA THR A 812 -23.53 -28.75 55.70
C THR A 812 -24.75 -29.57 55.39
N ASP A 813 -25.61 -29.79 56.39
CA ASP A 813 -26.88 -30.50 56.23
C ASP A 813 -27.82 -29.82 55.21
N ASN A 814 -27.63 -28.58 54.98
CA ASN A 814 -28.45 -27.74 54.08
C ASN A 814 -27.75 -27.34 52.77
N LEU A 815 -26.41 -27.41 52.68
CA LEU A 815 -25.65 -26.96 51.55
C LEU A 815 -24.83 -28.10 50.91
N SER A 816 -25.10 -28.36 49.67
CA SER A 816 -24.31 -29.31 48.83
C SER A 816 -23.71 -28.64 47.65
N VAL A 817 -22.55 -29.09 47.20
CA VAL A 817 -21.85 -28.65 45.99
C VAL A 817 -21.51 -29.87 45.15
N TRP A 818 -21.46 -29.68 43.82
CA TRP A 818 -21.05 -30.74 42.90
C TRP A 818 -20.22 -30.16 41.74
N GLY A 819 -19.49 -31.03 41.07
CA GLY A 819 -18.79 -30.70 39.83
C GLY A 819 -18.39 -31.96 39.08
N ASN A 820 -18.33 -31.84 37.77
CA ASN A 820 -17.86 -32.92 36.90
C ASN A 820 -17.17 -32.37 35.64
N VAL A 821 -16.39 -33.24 35.04
CA VAL A 821 -15.72 -33.03 33.77
C VAL A 821 -15.96 -34.24 32.88
N ASP A 822 -16.39 -34.00 31.66
CA ASP A 822 -16.70 -35.01 30.66
C ASP A 822 -16.03 -34.68 29.32
N ARG A 823 -15.93 -35.70 28.49
CA ARG A 823 -15.45 -35.63 27.13
C ARG A 823 -16.26 -36.58 26.26
N THR A 824 -16.48 -36.17 24.99
CA THR A 824 -17.01 -37.06 23.96
C THR A 824 -15.97 -37.39 22.91
N THR A 825 -16.13 -38.52 22.23
CA THR A 825 -15.28 -38.94 21.13
C THR A 825 -16.04 -39.86 20.17
N GLY A 826 -15.78 -39.79 18.89
CA GLY A 826 -16.55 -40.44 17.84
C GLY A 826 -17.78 -39.64 17.42
N GLY A 827 -18.41 -39.99 16.28
CA GLY A 827 -19.48 -39.22 15.66
C GLY A 827 -18.97 -37.95 14.94
N GLU A 828 -19.87 -37.25 14.33
CA GLU A 828 -19.60 -36.03 13.55
C GLU A 828 -19.24 -34.82 14.44
N VAL A 829 -19.75 -34.81 15.65
CA VAL A 829 -19.46 -33.78 16.66
C VAL A 829 -18.68 -34.38 17.82
N SER A 830 -17.52 -33.77 18.12
CA SER A 830 -16.69 -34.12 19.25
C SER A 830 -16.70 -33.01 20.30
N THR A 831 -16.83 -33.34 21.61
CA THR A 831 -16.69 -32.36 22.69
C THR A 831 -15.34 -32.58 23.37
N ARG A 832 -14.44 -31.59 23.23
CA ARG A 832 -13.09 -31.66 23.80
C ARG A 832 -13.12 -31.74 25.32
N TYR A 833 -13.97 -30.92 25.93
CA TYR A 833 -14.30 -30.99 27.36
C TYR A 833 -15.67 -30.39 27.62
N MET A 834 -16.31 -30.87 28.64
CA MET A 834 -17.55 -30.41 29.23
C MET A 834 -17.35 -30.28 30.72
N MET A 835 -17.62 -29.14 31.33
CA MET A 835 -17.44 -28.92 32.77
C MET A 835 -18.70 -28.34 33.38
N ASN A 836 -18.99 -28.75 34.61
CA ASN A 836 -20.05 -28.16 35.38
C ASN A 836 -19.65 -28.03 36.87
N ALA A 837 -20.15 -26.99 37.49
CA ALA A 837 -20.06 -26.78 38.92
C ALA A 837 -21.35 -26.14 39.44
N GLY A 838 -21.87 -26.64 40.53
CA GLY A 838 -23.10 -26.13 41.10
C GLY A 838 -23.19 -26.26 42.61
N LEU A 839 -24.22 -25.63 43.15
CA LEU A 839 -24.56 -25.65 44.57
C LEU A 839 -26.08 -25.78 44.77
N ARG A 840 -26.51 -26.39 45.83
CA ARG A 840 -27.91 -26.52 46.26
C ARG A 840 -28.03 -26.16 47.71
N TYR A 841 -29.07 -25.37 48.03
CA TYR A 841 -29.47 -25.09 49.41
C TYR A 841 -30.87 -25.63 49.66
N VAL A 842 -30.99 -26.38 50.75
CA VAL A 842 -32.24 -26.99 51.22
C VAL A 842 -32.78 -26.16 52.37
N PHE A 843 -34.10 -25.84 52.31
CA PHE A 843 -34.74 -24.96 53.27
C PHE A 843 -35.32 -25.75 54.46
#